data_be6ff21e31309c37143edcce51116b31
#
_entry.id   be6ff21e31309c37143edcce51116b31
#
_cell.length_a   1.000
_cell.length_b   1.000
_cell.length_c   1.000
_cell.angle_alpha   90.00
_cell.angle_beta   90.00
_cell.angle_gamma   90.00
#
_symmetry.space_group_name_H-M   'P 1'
#
loop_
_entity.id
_entity.type
_entity.pdbx_description
1 polymer ?
#
loop_
_entity_poly.entity_id
_entity_poly.type
_entity_poly.pdbx_seq_one_letter_code
_entity_poly.pdbx_strand_id
1 'polypeptide(L)'
;MTFGIIRSIFQNVVFLLTIVLFLVGIWSHLYRHESNYCEMTYMFENPTYPRISLPADVETRYPRYALHSYCEGVRCEAHRRNQFIGYPVLFIVGNADSYRQVRSLGSVAYRMGDKQKQLDYFSIDFNEELSALFGGVLDQQTEFVAHAIKTILSFYKTKKTIILVGNSIGGLLSRAVFLQPPDRFDPNTVRLIITQATPHQAAVIHADSYIMNFYSRVNQYWKDEWNNSLKHLTLLSLAGGDRDHLVRSDLTSLNGLTDESRSIDVLTSAVPYVWASTDHRCIVWCRQLVLATTRALLEIIQEKKQDSQTTMQILKQYFSPSVDLNLGINTTLTYKKDPTIITESSISIHGKEENDYVIPLKNSKFHRIIIHSTNAKIYLRNTDVTLDITNTLLPIPPTYSARKMIRFDIKQLDDSLKQYDSILIRLENKKSQTDIYQIENDEQIVELSAFDSQTLKFNQAGYVKLVFPTLSNLWQVYHIHLSSNSENTPLIHFHVPWSNEDQYNLISLRPTSSPTTNLPKPLARQMRLKLHRPALFTNGEYPSLELFLNSKSSYTLEISYSFLDFLSQLIRYYIYLLPTFLFTVLCVSYSLQVDEVTLRTYRTMLAWQIHIPVALLIAILYKIVIILFPSSTFVVNIHSNGYYFFCLPLILYFLSLSLWAMISFIIDYLIFDFIHTMLYPLLTYVSNELNQQQKFTRLIQWISLSLPLMVTLLFSGSNGHIGLFILALLHVVWRGTINQRLRRVLTTVLLFHGLLAVLNLTGFIMHIKSILIQGLYPLLMIMPDPSFLSAICCTTAFYLRFTLSQSQKQIVQVLKIIFLKYNRSILILLAVISQFFCSYSMHYLWILISFIFIHVAVIFFVPSHRD
;
A
#
# COMPACT_ATOMS: atom_id res chain seq x y z
N MET A 1 -39.44 24.11 -20.90
CA MET A 1 -38.54 24.82 -19.98
C MET A 1 -38.44 24.11 -18.61
N THR A 2 -39.54 23.74 -18.00
CA THR A 2 -39.60 23.02 -16.70
C THR A 2 -38.86 21.70 -16.66
N PHE A 3 -38.95 20.85 -17.70
CA PHE A 3 -38.25 19.54 -17.74
C PHE A 3 -36.71 19.67 -17.76
N GLY A 4 -36.18 20.69 -18.47
CA GLY A 4 -34.74 20.99 -18.48
C GLY A 4 -34.19 21.45 -17.12
N ILE A 5 -34.97 22.24 -16.38
CA ILE A 5 -34.60 22.71 -15.04
C ILE A 5 -34.62 21.54 -14.04
N ILE A 6 -35.67 20.70 -14.07
CA ILE A 6 -35.76 19.52 -13.21
C ILE A 6 -34.59 18.56 -13.46
N ARG A 7 -34.25 18.31 -14.73
CA ARG A 7 -33.09 17.48 -15.12
C ARG A 7 -31.78 18.05 -14.59
N SER A 8 -31.54 19.35 -14.72
CA SER A 8 -30.33 20.01 -14.23
C SER A 8 -30.22 19.95 -12.70
N ILE A 9 -31.34 20.17 -11.99
CA ILE A 9 -31.36 20.04 -10.52
C ILE A 9 -31.03 18.61 -10.11
N PHE A 10 -31.64 17.60 -10.74
CA PHE A 10 -31.37 16.19 -10.46
C PHE A 10 -29.89 15.84 -10.68
N GLN A 11 -29.28 16.29 -11.79
CA GLN A 11 -27.87 16.05 -12.08
C GLN A 11 -26.96 16.68 -11.01
N ASN A 12 -27.25 17.91 -10.59
CA ASN A 12 -26.47 18.58 -9.56
C ASN A 12 -26.59 17.90 -8.18
N VAL A 13 -27.78 17.40 -7.84
CA VAL A 13 -27.99 16.62 -6.61
C VAL A 13 -27.18 15.33 -6.64
N VAL A 14 -27.16 14.62 -7.77
CA VAL A 14 -26.32 13.40 -7.93
C VAL A 14 -24.84 13.72 -7.81
N PHE A 15 -24.36 14.80 -8.42
CA PHE A 15 -22.96 15.22 -8.29
C PHE A 15 -22.60 15.57 -6.85
N LEU A 16 -23.44 16.34 -6.17
CA LEU A 16 -23.22 16.68 -4.76
C LEU A 16 -23.19 15.44 -3.86
N LEU A 17 -24.15 14.52 -4.05
CA LEU A 17 -24.20 13.26 -3.32
C LEU A 17 -22.92 12.42 -3.53
N THR A 18 -22.46 12.29 -4.78
CA THR A 18 -21.23 11.56 -5.11
C THR A 18 -20.01 12.16 -4.40
N ILE A 19 -19.91 13.49 -4.37
CA ILE A 19 -18.82 14.19 -3.67
C ILE A 19 -18.93 13.99 -2.15
N VAL A 20 -20.11 14.06 -1.58
CA VAL A 20 -20.33 13.80 -0.15
C VAL A 20 -19.91 12.37 0.21
N LEU A 21 -20.32 11.38 -0.60
CA LEU A 21 -19.92 9.98 -0.39
C LEU A 21 -18.39 9.79 -0.50
N PHE A 22 -17.76 10.48 -1.42
CA PHE A 22 -16.29 10.47 -1.55
C PHE A 22 -15.62 11.06 -0.31
N LEU A 23 -16.08 12.20 0.18
CA LEU A 23 -15.55 12.84 1.40
C LEU A 23 -15.79 11.97 2.64
N VAL A 24 -16.97 11.34 2.74
CA VAL A 24 -17.27 10.35 3.79
C VAL A 24 -16.35 9.14 3.69
N GLY A 25 -16.02 8.68 2.47
CA GLY A 25 -15.04 7.62 2.22
C GLY A 25 -13.65 8.00 2.72
N ILE A 26 -13.17 9.19 2.39
CA ILE A 26 -11.88 9.73 2.90
C ILE A 26 -11.90 9.81 4.42
N TRP A 27 -12.96 10.38 5.00
CA TRP A 27 -13.10 10.47 6.45
C TRP A 27 -13.09 9.09 7.10
N SER A 28 -13.86 8.14 6.57
CA SER A 28 -13.88 6.75 7.04
C SER A 28 -12.51 6.10 6.94
N HIS A 29 -11.78 6.31 5.83
CA HIS A 29 -10.43 5.79 5.64
C HIS A 29 -9.44 6.33 6.67
N LEU A 30 -9.52 7.60 7.02
CA LEU A 30 -8.57 8.25 7.93
C LEU A 30 -8.89 7.99 9.42
N TYR A 31 -10.15 7.81 9.79
CA TYR A 31 -10.58 7.80 11.20
C TYR A 31 -11.24 6.49 11.65
N ARG A 32 -11.73 5.64 10.72
CA ARG A 32 -12.38 4.38 11.06
C ARG A 32 -11.47 3.18 10.80
N HIS A 33 -10.50 2.98 11.63
CA HIS A 33 -9.57 1.84 11.59
C HIS A 33 -9.62 1.07 12.91
N GLU A 34 -8.96 -0.07 12.97
CA GLU A 34 -8.78 -0.86 14.18
C GLU A 34 -8.08 -0.07 15.27
N SER A 35 -8.38 -0.40 16.52
CA SER A 35 -7.68 0.19 17.68
C SER A 35 -6.19 -0.14 17.62
N ASN A 36 -5.35 0.76 18.11
CA ASN A 36 -3.92 0.49 18.23
C ASN A 36 -3.65 -0.39 19.46
N TYR A 37 -3.32 -1.63 19.22
CA TYR A 37 -2.94 -2.59 20.29
C TYR A 37 -1.43 -2.67 20.51
N CYS A 38 -0.63 -1.92 19.74
CA CYS A 38 0.82 -1.86 19.94
C CYS A 38 1.19 -1.13 21.23
N GLU A 39 2.00 -1.79 22.03
CA GLU A 39 2.65 -1.15 23.16
C GLU A 39 3.89 -0.36 22.70
N MET A 40 4.16 0.77 23.35
CA MET A 40 5.34 1.57 23.05
C MET A 40 6.61 0.85 23.52
N THR A 41 7.64 0.87 22.69
CA THR A 41 8.99 0.44 23.09
C THR A 41 9.71 1.61 23.75
N TYR A 42 10.13 1.45 25.01
CA TYR A 42 10.92 2.44 25.73
C TYR A 42 12.41 2.08 25.69
N MET A 43 13.26 3.09 25.64
CA MET A 43 14.72 2.92 25.71
C MET A 43 15.12 2.55 27.13
N PHE A 44 16.20 1.79 27.26
CA PHE A 44 16.72 1.37 28.57
C PHE A 44 17.53 2.48 29.22
N GLU A 45 18.44 3.09 28.43
CA GLU A 45 19.23 4.25 28.80
C GLU A 45 19.11 5.34 27.72
N ASN A 46 19.83 6.44 27.87
CA ASN A 46 19.83 7.51 26.89
C ASN A 46 20.43 7.03 25.55
N PRO A 47 19.66 7.00 24.45
CA PRO A 47 20.16 6.57 23.17
C PRO A 47 21.12 7.61 22.58
N THR A 48 22.22 7.13 22.03
CA THR A 48 23.23 7.94 21.34
C THR A 48 23.46 7.36 19.93
N TYR A 49 23.82 8.25 19.00
CA TYR A 49 23.99 7.90 17.58
C TYR A 49 25.34 8.43 17.07
N PRO A 50 26.48 7.83 17.49
CA PRO A 50 27.79 8.26 17.00
C PRO A 50 27.84 8.20 15.47
N ARG A 51 28.27 9.29 14.83
CA ARG A 51 28.51 9.33 13.39
C ARG A 51 29.76 8.50 13.07
N ILE A 52 29.68 7.74 12.01
CA ILE A 52 30.79 6.93 11.47
C ILE A 52 31.33 7.65 10.24
N SER A 53 32.64 7.92 10.23
CA SER A 53 33.30 8.51 9.08
C SER A 53 33.40 7.48 7.96
N LEU A 54 33.02 7.92 6.77
CA LEU A 54 33.16 7.16 5.53
C LEU A 54 34.46 7.57 4.80
N PRO A 55 34.92 6.84 3.81
CA PRO A 55 36.00 7.28 2.93
C PRO A 55 35.78 8.69 2.40
N ALA A 56 36.83 9.50 2.31
CA ALA A 56 36.74 10.94 1.97
C ALA A 56 36.08 11.20 0.60
N ASP A 57 36.28 10.31 -0.36
CA ASP A 57 35.62 10.34 -1.67
C ASP A 57 34.10 10.16 -1.57
N VAL A 58 33.65 9.28 -0.66
CA VAL A 58 32.24 9.04 -0.41
C VAL A 58 31.60 10.23 0.30
N GLU A 59 32.25 10.78 1.35
CA GLU A 59 31.75 11.97 2.06
C GLU A 59 31.67 13.19 1.15
N THR A 60 32.64 13.35 0.25
CA THR A 60 32.63 14.43 -0.74
C THR A 60 31.52 14.27 -1.77
N ARG A 61 31.27 13.04 -2.21
CA ARG A 61 30.23 12.71 -3.21
C ARG A 61 28.81 12.80 -2.64
N TYR A 62 28.64 12.42 -1.36
CA TYR A 62 27.33 12.40 -0.69
C TYR A 62 27.32 13.24 0.59
N PRO A 63 27.56 14.56 0.52
CA PRO A 63 27.76 15.40 1.71
C PRO A 63 26.51 15.54 2.59
N ARG A 64 25.35 15.18 2.06
CA ARG A 64 24.07 15.25 2.78
C ARG A 64 23.71 13.95 3.50
N TYR A 65 24.39 12.84 3.22
CA TYR A 65 24.09 11.53 3.82
C TYR A 65 25.10 11.22 4.93
N ALA A 66 24.66 10.42 5.89
CA ALA A 66 25.53 10.02 7.00
C ALA A 66 25.22 8.57 7.44
N LEU A 67 26.25 7.94 8.02
CA LEU A 67 26.12 6.66 8.69
C LEU A 67 26.29 6.85 10.19
N HIS A 68 25.39 6.25 10.97
CA HIS A 68 25.41 6.30 12.42
C HIS A 68 25.42 4.90 13.02
N SER A 69 26.10 4.69 14.15
CA SER A 69 25.90 3.52 14.99
C SER A 69 24.91 3.85 16.10
N TYR A 70 24.17 2.85 16.59
CA TYR A 70 23.27 2.99 17.73
C TYR A 70 23.91 2.41 18.99
N CYS A 71 23.87 3.15 20.10
CA CYS A 71 24.34 2.67 21.41
C CYS A 71 23.58 3.29 22.58
N GLU A 72 23.65 2.62 23.73
CA GLU A 72 23.16 3.11 25.02
C GLU A 72 24.25 2.96 26.10
N GLY A 73 24.28 3.90 27.06
CA GLY A 73 25.13 3.84 28.24
C GLY A 73 26.60 3.67 27.93
N VAL A 74 27.25 2.80 28.69
CA VAL A 74 28.69 2.57 28.65
C VAL A 74 29.22 2.04 27.30
N ARG A 75 28.39 1.39 26.51
CA ARG A 75 28.79 0.88 25.17
C ARG A 75 29.08 1.99 24.18
N CYS A 76 28.55 3.19 24.41
CA CYS A 76 28.74 4.28 23.47
C CYS A 76 30.21 4.72 23.35
N GLU A 77 31.01 4.50 24.36
CA GLU A 77 32.46 4.79 24.32
C GLU A 77 33.18 3.87 23.31
N ALA A 78 32.85 2.57 23.31
CA ALA A 78 33.39 1.63 22.33
C ALA A 78 32.93 1.98 20.89
N HIS A 79 31.65 2.34 20.71
CA HIS A 79 31.09 2.74 19.42
C HIS A 79 31.74 4.00 18.85
N ARG A 80 32.08 5.01 19.73
CA ARG A 80 32.82 6.22 19.31
C ARG A 80 34.23 5.88 18.80
N ARG A 81 34.80 4.76 19.23
CA ARG A 81 36.11 4.26 18.79
C ARG A 81 35.98 3.25 17.66
N ASN A 82 34.82 3.08 17.06
CA ASN A 82 34.49 2.06 16.03
C ASN A 82 34.82 0.63 16.48
N GLN A 83 34.64 0.32 17.75
CA GLN A 83 34.84 -1.01 18.32
C GLN A 83 33.50 -1.71 18.47
N PHE A 84 33.24 -2.65 17.60
CA PHE A 84 31.99 -3.40 17.50
C PHE A 84 32.26 -4.90 17.76
N ILE A 85 31.38 -5.56 18.51
CA ILE A 85 31.53 -6.96 18.91
C ILE A 85 30.32 -7.81 18.49
N GLY A 86 29.16 -7.20 18.33
CA GLY A 86 27.91 -7.84 17.95
C GLY A 86 27.88 -8.23 16.46
N TYR A 87 26.79 -8.83 16.00
CA TYR A 87 26.56 -9.09 14.59
C TYR A 87 26.00 -7.81 13.93
N PRO A 88 26.54 -7.37 12.77
CA PRO A 88 26.13 -6.10 12.18
C PRO A 88 24.72 -6.16 11.58
N VAL A 89 23.92 -5.15 11.91
CA VAL A 89 22.57 -4.92 11.37
C VAL A 89 22.48 -3.49 10.88
N LEU A 90 22.18 -3.30 9.60
CA LEU A 90 21.98 -1.97 9.02
C LEU A 90 20.50 -1.67 8.89
N PHE A 91 20.05 -0.61 9.56
CA PHE A 91 18.70 -0.07 9.42
C PHE A 91 18.70 1.02 8.34
N ILE A 92 17.85 0.84 7.32
CA ILE A 92 17.70 1.76 6.20
C ILE A 92 16.35 2.44 6.34
N VAL A 93 16.37 3.74 6.54
CA VAL A 93 15.20 4.57 6.84
C VAL A 93 14.29 4.75 5.62
N GLY A 94 13.04 5.10 5.88
CA GLY A 94 12.02 5.39 4.88
C GLY A 94 12.05 6.82 4.34
N ASN A 95 10.96 7.17 3.65
CA ASN A 95 10.72 8.49 3.08
C ASN A 95 10.58 9.57 4.15
N ALA A 96 11.37 10.62 4.08
CA ALA A 96 11.38 11.73 5.04
C ALA A 96 11.56 11.29 6.51
N ASP A 97 12.20 10.16 6.71
CA ASP A 97 12.38 9.56 8.03
C ASP A 97 13.76 9.86 8.63
N SER A 98 13.85 9.74 9.96
CA SER A 98 15.07 9.96 10.71
C SER A 98 15.79 8.65 11.01
N TYR A 99 17.12 8.65 10.92
CA TYR A 99 18.01 7.57 11.36
C TYR A 99 17.76 7.11 12.81
N ARG A 100 17.11 7.95 13.62
CA ARG A 100 16.77 7.64 15.03
C ARG A 100 15.69 6.57 15.18
N GLN A 101 15.01 6.19 14.12
CA GLN A 101 13.98 5.14 14.16
C GLN A 101 14.53 3.75 14.54
N VAL A 102 15.81 3.50 14.34
CA VAL A 102 16.51 2.27 14.75
C VAL A 102 16.45 1.99 16.26
N ARG A 103 16.14 3.01 17.05
CA ARG A 103 16.24 2.98 18.54
C ARG A 103 15.46 1.81 19.18
N SER A 104 14.27 1.49 18.69
CA SER A 104 13.46 0.44 19.32
C SER A 104 14.08 -0.94 19.16
N LEU A 105 14.53 -1.28 17.95
CA LEU A 105 15.25 -2.53 17.68
C LEU A 105 16.59 -2.56 18.41
N GLY A 106 17.36 -1.47 18.36
CA GLY A 106 18.65 -1.36 19.00
C GLY A 106 18.58 -1.50 20.53
N SER A 107 17.63 -0.80 21.19
CA SER A 107 17.45 -0.87 22.64
C SER A 107 17.01 -2.25 23.12
N VAL A 108 16.07 -2.89 22.42
CA VAL A 108 15.62 -4.24 22.80
C VAL A 108 16.72 -5.26 22.57
N ALA A 109 17.46 -5.17 21.48
CA ALA A 109 18.61 -6.02 21.21
C ALA A 109 19.72 -5.86 22.26
N TYR A 110 19.96 -4.62 22.71
CA TYR A 110 20.92 -4.33 23.79
C TYR A 110 20.55 -5.04 25.11
N ARG A 111 19.26 -5.01 25.49
CA ARG A 111 18.76 -5.64 26.72
C ARG A 111 18.68 -7.16 26.67
N MET A 112 18.36 -7.72 25.49
CA MET A 112 18.18 -9.14 25.30
C MET A 112 19.47 -9.88 24.94
N GLY A 113 20.47 -9.15 24.46
CA GLY A 113 21.78 -9.71 24.12
C GLY A 113 22.62 -10.01 25.34
N ASP A 114 23.48 -11.01 25.22
CA ASP A 114 24.50 -11.36 26.20
C ASP A 114 25.90 -11.27 25.57
N LYS A 115 26.95 -11.68 26.29
CA LYS A 115 28.34 -11.62 25.79
C LYS A 115 28.57 -12.40 24.49
N GLN A 116 27.76 -13.43 24.20
CA GLN A 116 27.91 -14.29 23.02
C GLN A 116 26.91 -13.94 21.90
N LYS A 117 25.80 -13.29 22.26
CA LYS A 117 24.65 -13.00 21.41
C LYS A 117 24.37 -11.50 21.39
N GLN A 118 25.03 -10.76 20.52
CA GLN A 118 24.85 -9.32 20.42
C GLN A 118 24.61 -8.90 18.98
N LEU A 119 23.81 -7.86 18.83
CA LEU A 119 23.56 -7.19 17.56
C LEU A 119 24.08 -5.76 17.66
N ASP A 120 24.90 -5.35 16.69
CA ASP A 120 25.34 -3.96 16.54
C ASP A 120 24.50 -3.29 15.47
N TYR A 121 23.69 -2.33 15.87
CA TYR A 121 22.80 -1.61 14.95
C TYR A 121 23.47 -0.36 14.38
N PHE A 122 23.38 -0.23 13.07
CA PHE A 122 23.76 0.94 12.31
C PHE A 122 22.53 1.51 11.62
N SER A 123 22.51 2.81 11.34
CA SER A 123 21.43 3.48 10.64
C SER A 123 21.95 4.52 9.66
N ILE A 124 21.31 4.61 8.51
CA ILE A 124 21.61 5.62 7.49
C ILE A 124 20.74 6.84 7.74
N ASP A 125 21.31 8.01 7.56
CA ASP A 125 20.64 9.29 7.48
C ASP A 125 20.64 9.79 6.03
N PHE A 126 19.46 9.89 5.42
CA PHE A 126 19.25 10.47 4.10
C PHE A 126 18.79 11.92 4.14
N ASN A 127 19.00 12.63 5.27
CA ASN A 127 18.61 14.02 5.44
C ASN A 127 17.11 14.27 5.17
N GLU A 128 16.26 13.35 5.60
CA GLU A 128 14.80 13.40 5.45
C GLU A 128 14.33 13.69 4.01
N GLU A 129 15.02 13.11 3.01
CA GLU A 129 14.62 13.26 1.60
C GLU A 129 13.30 12.56 1.30
N LEU A 130 12.49 13.19 0.42
CA LEU A 130 11.18 12.68 -0.01
C LEU A 130 11.30 11.63 -1.13
N SER A 131 12.09 10.58 -0.89
CA SER A 131 12.49 9.58 -1.88
C SER A 131 11.33 8.71 -2.40
N ALA A 132 10.23 8.56 -1.64
CA ALA A 132 9.03 7.89 -2.12
C ALA A 132 8.12 8.77 -3.00
N LEU A 133 8.44 10.05 -3.12
CA LEU A 133 7.69 11.01 -3.92
C LEU A 133 8.49 11.51 -5.13
N PHE A 134 9.83 11.38 -5.08
CA PHE A 134 10.73 11.76 -6.17
C PHE A 134 11.85 10.73 -6.33
N GLY A 135 11.81 9.95 -7.43
CA GLY A 135 12.74 8.85 -7.68
C GLY A 135 14.16 9.24 -8.08
N GLY A 136 14.39 10.50 -8.42
CA GLY A 136 15.72 10.97 -8.89
C GLY A 136 16.85 10.83 -7.87
N VAL A 137 16.54 10.61 -6.59
CA VAL A 137 17.54 10.41 -5.51
C VAL A 137 17.80 8.92 -5.21
N LEU A 138 16.96 7.99 -5.67
CA LEU A 138 17.00 6.58 -5.27
C LEU A 138 18.30 5.87 -5.69
N ASP A 139 18.82 6.15 -6.89
CA ASP A 139 20.08 5.56 -7.34
C ASP A 139 21.26 6.01 -6.47
N GLN A 140 21.30 7.31 -6.09
CA GLN A 140 22.33 7.85 -5.18
C GLN A 140 22.23 7.26 -3.77
N GLN A 141 21.00 7.14 -3.25
CA GLN A 141 20.76 6.50 -1.95
C GLN A 141 21.19 5.03 -1.97
N THR A 142 20.90 4.30 -3.05
CA THR A 142 21.32 2.91 -3.21
C THR A 142 22.85 2.76 -3.24
N GLU A 143 23.54 3.63 -3.96
CA GLU A 143 25.00 3.64 -4.02
C GLU A 143 25.59 3.94 -2.63
N PHE A 144 25.02 4.89 -1.90
CA PHE A 144 25.43 5.19 -0.52
C PHE A 144 25.22 4.00 0.42
N VAL A 145 24.12 3.22 0.29
CA VAL A 145 23.89 1.99 1.06
C VAL A 145 25.03 0.97 0.81
N ALA A 146 25.46 0.81 -0.43
CA ALA A 146 26.59 -0.09 -0.73
C ALA A 146 27.89 0.34 -0.04
N HIS A 147 28.22 1.63 -0.08
CA HIS A 147 29.38 2.18 0.64
C HIS A 147 29.25 1.99 2.16
N ALA A 148 28.08 2.21 2.74
CA ALA A 148 27.81 2.02 4.16
C ALA A 148 28.02 0.55 4.56
N ILE A 149 27.52 -0.43 3.79
CA ILE A 149 27.75 -1.86 4.04
C ILE A 149 29.24 -2.20 4.03
N LYS A 150 29.97 -1.74 3.00
CA LYS A 150 31.42 -1.98 2.88
C LYS A 150 32.19 -1.40 4.08
N THR A 151 31.84 -0.19 4.50
CA THR A 151 32.45 0.48 5.66
C THR A 151 32.13 -0.27 6.95
N ILE A 152 30.89 -0.65 7.20
CA ILE A 152 30.51 -1.43 8.39
C ILE A 152 31.30 -2.71 8.48
N LEU A 153 31.33 -3.50 7.39
CA LEU A 153 32.03 -4.79 7.37
C LEU A 153 33.55 -4.66 7.58
N SER A 154 34.14 -3.52 7.24
CA SER A 154 35.57 -3.28 7.48
C SER A 154 35.95 -3.23 8.97
N PHE A 155 35.00 -2.98 9.86
CA PHE A 155 35.23 -2.98 11.31
C PHE A 155 35.31 -4.39 11.91
N TYR A 156 34.86 -5.42 11.18
CA TYR A 156 34.79 -6.79 11.67
C TYR A 156 35.86 -7.68 11.05
N LYS A 157 36.70 -8.32 11.87
CA LYS A 157 37.77 -9.22 11.41
C LYS A 157 37.24 -10.57 10.95
N THR A 158 36.21 -11.09 11.64
CA THR A 158 35.71 -12.47 11.44
C THR A 158 34.33 -12.50 10.77
N LYS A 159 33.50 -11.48 10.98
CA LYS A 159 32.14 -11.42 10.40
C LYS A 159 32.20 -10.75 9.05
N LYS A 160 31.76 -11.48 8.03
CA LYS A 160 31.78 -11.04 6.62
C LYS A 160 30.40 -10.78 6.05
N THR A 161 29.35 -10.96 6.87
CA THR A 161 27.97 -10.80 6.44
C THR A 161 27.19 -9.85 7.36
N ILE A 162 26.18 -9.19 6.81
CA ILE A 162 25.33 -8.20 7.47
C ILE A 162 23.86 -8.55 7.28
N ILE A 163 23.01 -8.12 8.19
CA ILE A 163 21.55 -8.16 8.08
C ILE A 163 21.06 -6.76 7.73
N LEU A 164 20.15 -6.65 6.77
CA LEU A 164 19.49 -5.39 6.41
C LEU A 164 18.07 -5.36 7.00
N VAL A 165 17.72 -4.24 7.60
CA VAL A 165 16.35 -3.95 8.04
C VAL A 165 15.91 -2.65 7.37
N GLY A 166 14.98 -2.72 6.45
CA GLY A 166 14.51 -1.56 5.69
C GLY A 166 13.08 -1.18 6.05
N ASN A 167 12.84 0.09 6.37
CA ASN A 167 11.51 0.63 6.61
C ASN A 167 11.00 1.36 5.35
N SER A 168 9.75 1.12 4.94
CA SER A 168 9.12 1.84 3.83
C SER A 168 9.98 1.73 2.55
N ILE A 169 10.30 2.84 1.87
CA ILE A 169 11.20 2.87 0.71
C ILE A 169 12.61 2.32 1.02
N GLY A 170 13.05 2.38 2.29
CA GLY A 170 14.32 1.79 2.72
C GLY A 170 14.41 0.28 2.50
N GLY A 171 13.28 -0.44 2.55
CA GLY A 171 13.23 -1.85 2.18
C GLY A 171 13.40 -2.08 0.67
N LEU A 172 12.94 -1.16 -0.18
CA LEU A 172 13.23 -1.20 -1.61
C LEU A 172 14.71 -0.92 -1.88
N LEU A 173 15.32 0.04 -1.17
CA LEU A 173 16.76 0.31 -1.25
C LEU A 173 17.59 -0.91 -0.79
N SER A 174 17.13 -1.66 0.22
CA SER A 174 17.74 -2.92 0.66
C SER A 174 17.76 -3.98 -0.44
N ARG A 175 16.78 -3.95 -1.36
CA ARG A 175 16.74 -4.81 -2.54
C ARG A 175 17.54 -4.22 -3.70
N ALA A 176 17.50 -2.91 -3.86
CA ALA A 176 18.15 -2.22 -4.96
C ALA A 176 19.68 -2.28 -4.90
N VAL A 177 20.27 -2.40 -3.70
CA VAL A 177 21.73 -2.49 -3.55
C VAL A 177 22.35 -3.65 -4.34
N PHE A 178 21.60 -4.71 -4.61
CA PHE A 178 22.04 -5.86 -5.39
C PHE A 178 22.22 -5.56 -6.90
N LEU A 179 21.70 -4.41 -7.36
CA LEU A 179 21.94 -3.94 -8.74
C LEU A 179 23.29 -3.21 -8.87
N GLN A 180 23.98 -2.96 -7.76
CA GLN A 180 25.30 -2.30 -7.81
C GLN A 180 26.34 -3.26 -8.44
N PRO A 181 27.31 -2.70 -9.18
CA PRO A 181 28.33 -3.51 -9.83
C PRO A 181 29.23 -4.22 -8.79
N PRO A 182 29.86 -5.37 -9.15
CA PRO A 182 30.62 -6.23 -8.21
C PRO A 182 31.78 -5.54 -7.50
N ASP A 183 32.38 -4.52 -8.08
CA ASP A 183 33.44 -3.70 -7.46
C ASP A 183 32.95 -2.84 -6.30
N ARG A 184 31.64 -2.53 -6.29
CA ARG A 184 31.02 -1.72 -5.23
C ARG A 184 30.31 -2.56 -4.18
N PHE A 185 29.68 -3.65 -4.59
CA PHE A 185 28.87 -4.47 -3.70
C PHE A 185 28.98 -5.97 -4.03
N ASP A 186 29.31 -6.79 -3.02
CA ASP A 186 29.27 -8.23 -3.10
C ASP A 186 27.92 -8.74 -2.53
N PRO A 187 27.05 -9.36 -3.34
CA PRO A 187 25.77 -9.90 -2.89
C PRO A 187 25.89 -10.88 -1.72
N ASN A 188 27.00 -11.65 -1.61
CA ASN A 188 27.20 -12.63 -0.55
C ASN A 188 27.44 -12.00 0.82
N THR A 189 27.62 -10.68 0.89
CA THR A 189 27.77 -9.95 2.16
C THR A 189 26.44 -9.77 2.89
N VAL A 190 25.29 -9.90 2.22
CA VAL A 190 23.96 -9.81 2.85
C VAL A 190 23.34 -11.19 2.96
N ARG A 191 22.93 -11.56 4.17
CA ARG A 191 22.35 -12.87 4.47
C ARG A 191 20.83 -12.84 4.59
N LEU A 192 20.32 -11.79 5.22
CA LEU A 192 18.91 -11.64 5.53
C LEU A 192 18.48 -10.20 5.31
N ILE A 193 17.32 -10.02 4.69
CA ILE A 193 16.63 -8.74 4.60
C ILE A 193 15.30 -8.85 5.34
N ILE A 194 15.04 -7.91 6.25
CA ILE A 194 13.73 -7.71 6.89
C ILE A 194 13.20 -6.36 6.42
N THR A 195 12.00 -6.34 5.88
CA THR A 195 11.35 -5.12 5.43
C THR A 195 10.10 -4.83 6.25
N GLN A 196 9.89 -3.56 6.59
CA GLN A 196 8.78 -3.09 7.41
C GLN A 196 7.96 -2.09 6.61
N ALA A 197 6.71 -2.40 6.31
CA ALA A 197 5.79 -1.58 5.52
C ALA A 197 6.40 -1.12 4.18
N THR A 198 7.14 -2.00 3.50
CA THR A 198 7.81 -1.69 2.24
C THR A 198 6.90 -2.01 1.05
N PRO A 199 6.65 -1.07 0.15
CA PRO A 199 5.89 -1.32 -1.06
C PRO A 199 6.78 -2.03 -2.11
N HIS A 200 6.79 -3.37 -2.12
CA HIS A 200 7.63 -4.18 -3.01
C HIS A 200 7.10 -4.24 -4.44
N GLN A 201 5.77 -4.34 -4.61
CA GLN A 201 5.15 -4.56 -5.91
C GLN A 201 5.21 -3.33 -6.81
N ALA A 202 4.91 -2.17 -6.26
CA ALA A 202 4.90 -0.91 -6.99
C ALA A 202 5.01 0.28 -6.02
N ALA A 203 5.34 1.46 -6.54
CA ALA A 203 5.30 2.69 -5.76
C ALA A 203 3.89 2.98 -5.25
N VAL A 204 3.77 3.62 -4.08
CA VAL A 204 2.47 4.05 -3.53
C VAL A 204 1.82 5.09 -4.43
N ILE A 205 2.62 6.00 -4.99
CA ILE A 205 2.20 7.03 -5.94
C ILE A 205 3.02 6.85 -7.23
N HIS A 206 2.34 6.61 -8.35
CA HIS A 206 2.94 6.33 -9.66
C HIS A 206 3.15 7.60 -10.52
N ALA A 207 3.37 8.74 -9.90
CA ALA A 207 3.44 10.02 -10.61
C ALA A 207 4.80 10.32 -11.24
N ASP A 208 5.88 9.75 -10.68
CA ASP A 208 7.25 10.01 -11.09
C ASP A 208 7.81 8.87 -11.95
N SER A 209 8.31 9.21 -13.16
CA SER A 209 8.92 8.25 -14.08
C SER A 209 10.21 7.62 -13.53
N TYR A 210 10.99 8.35 -12.73
CA TYR A 210 12.21 7.83 -12.13
C TYR A 210 11.90 6.73 -11.11
N ILE A 211 10.91 6.94 -10.23
CA ILE A 211 10.43 5.91 -9.31
C ILE A 211 9.97 4.67 -10.07
N MET A 212 9.15 4.84 -11.12
CA MET A 212 8.62 3.72 -11.89
C MET A 212 9.72 2.90 -12.57
N ASN A 213 10.69 3.57 -13.17
CA ASN A 213 11.86 2.93 -13.78
C ASN A 213 12.70 2.20 -12.72
N PHE A 214 12.91 2.82 -11.56
CA PHE A 214 13.64 2.21 -10.45
C PHE A 214 12.96 0.92 -9.97
N TYR A 215 11.66 0.92 -9.72
CA TYR A 215 10.89 -0.27 -9.37
C TYR A 215 10.97 -1.37 -10.43
N SER A 216 10.84 -0.99 -11.71
CA SER A 216 10.93 -1.94 -12.82
C SER A 216 12.28 -2.65 -12.84
N ARG A 217 13.39 -1.90 -12.73
CA ARG A 217 14.75 -2.47 -12.69
C ARG A 217 14.96 -3.39 -11.49
N VAL A 218 14.57 -2.95 -10.29
CA VAL A 218 14.72 -3.75 -9.06
C VAL A 218 13.88 -5.01 -9.13
N ASN A 219 12.60 -4.90 -9.49
CA ASN A 219 11.70 -6.05 -9.52
C ASN A 219 12.09 -7.06 -10.62
N GLN A 220 12.52 -6.58 -11.80
CA GLN A 220 13.00 -7.48 -12.84
C GLN A 220 14.26 -8.25 -12.41
N TYR A 221 15.25 -7.55 -11.84
CA TYR A 221 16.48 -8.18 -11.34
C TYR A 221 16.16 -9.28 -10.30
N TRP A 222 15.25 -9.01 -9.36
CA TRP A 222 14.89 -9.98 -8.32
C TRP A 222 14.15 -11.20 -8.85
N LYS A 223 13.30 -11.04 -9.87
CA LYS A 223 12.66 -12.16 -10.57
C LYS A 223 13.67 -13.05 -11.27
N ASP A 224 14.65 -12.45 -11.95
CA ASP A 224 15.63 -13.17 -12.75
C ASP A 224 16.68 -13.84 -11.86
N GLU A 225 17.10 -13.20 -10.78
CA GLU A 225 18.24 -13.61 -9.96
C GLU A 225 17.88 -14.35 -8.66
N TRP A 226 16.61 -14.40 -8.25
CA TRP A 226 16.21 -15.02 -6.99
C TRP A 226 16.68 -16.47 -6.86
N ASN A 227 16.57 -17.27 -7.91
CA ASN A 227 16.99 -18.67 -7.95
C ASN A 227 18.40 -18.87 -8.53
N ASN A 228 19.10 -17.78 -8.84
CA ASN A 228 20.46 -17.77 -9.39
C ASN A 228 21.46 -17.19 -8.36
N SER A 229 21.82 -15.94 -8.49
CA SER A 229 22.82 -15.28 -7.65
C SER A 229 22.32 -14.99 -6.22
N LEU A 230 21.00 -14.93 -5.98
CA LEU A 230 20.41 -14.63 -4.69
C LEU A 230 19.95 -15.87 -3.89
N LYS A 231 20.34 -17.09 -4.29
CA LYS A 231 19.92 -18.34 -3.62
C LYS A 231 20.38 -18.50 -2.16
N HIS A 232 21.36 -17.71 -1.72
CA HIS A 232 21.85 -17.67 -0.34
C HIS A 232 21.00 -16.78 0.57
N LEU A 233 20.17 -15.91 0.00
CA LEU A 233 19.46 -14.85 0.69
C LEU A 233 18.10 -15.32 1.21
N THR A 234 17.69 -14.77 2.36
CA THR A 234 16.34 -14.90 2.93
C THR A 234 15.68 -13.54 3.05
N LEU A 235 14.38 -13.44 2.78
CA LEU A 235 13.62 -12.20 2.80
C LEU A 235 12.36 -12.32 3.66
N LEU A 236 12.19 -11.42 4.62
CA LEU A 236 10.96 -11.25 5.42
C LEU A 236 10.32 -9.90 5.10
N SER A 237 9.06 -9.89 4.67
CA SER A 237 8.25 -8.69 4.47
C SER A 237 7.15 -8.60 5.52
N LEU A 238 7.14 -7.52 6.31
CA LEU A 238 6.15 -7.22 7.35
C LEU A 238 5.22 -6.11 6.88
N ALA A 239 3.93 -6.39 6.77
CA ALA A 239 2.91 -5.42 6.38
C ALA A 239 2.19 -4.85 7.61
N GLY A 240 1.85 -3.57 7.60
CA GLY A 240 1.18 -2.92 8.74
C GLY A 240 -0.27 -3.37 8.96
N GLY A 241 -0.99 -3.73 7.89
CA GLY A 241 -2.40 -4.11 7.98
C GLY A 241 -3.36 -2.92 7.87
N ASP A 242 -4.49 -2.97 8.59
CA ASP A 242 -5.57 -1.98 8.48
C ASP A 242 -5.16 -0.54 8.80
N ARG A 243 -4.28 -0.37 9.76
CA ARG A 243 -3.86 0.94 10.25
C ARG A 243 -2.84 1.65 9.37
N ASP A 244 -2.16 0.94 8.47
CA ASP A 244 -1.21 1.57 7.55
C ASP A 244 -1.95 2.24 6.38
N HIS A 245 -2.14 3.57 6.48
CA HIS A 245 -2.79 4.38 5.46
C HIS A 245 -1.84 4.82 4.34
N LEU A 246 -0.52 4.74 4.56
CA LEU A 246 0.47 5.16 3.58
C LEU A 246 0.81 4.02 2.62
N VAL A 247 1.09 2.82 3.15
CA VAL A 247 1.40 1.65 2.34
C VAL A 247 0.34 0.58 2.56
N ARG A 248 -0.49 0.38 1.57
CA ARG A 248 -1.48 -0.69 1.61
C ARG A 248 -0.80 -2.07 1.53
N SER A 249 -1.38 -3.05 2.19
CA SER A 249 -0.72 -4.34 2.43
C SER A 249 -0.52 -5.19 1.17
N ASP A 250 -1.31 -5.00 0.11
CA ASP A 250 -1.11 -5.66 -1.18
C ASP A 250 0.23 -5.27 -1.84
N LEU A 251 0.67 -4.02 -1.66
CA LEU A 251 1.96 -3.56 -2.18
C LEU A 251 3.16 -4.20 -1.47
N THR A 252 2.99 -4.69 -0.24
CA THR A 252 4.07 -5.32 0.52
C THR A 252 4.28 -6.80 0.18
N SER A 253 3.43 -7.36 -0.66
CA SER A 253 3.52 -8.76 -1.08
C SER A 253 4.80 -9.05 -1.87
N LEU A 254 5.34 -10.25 -1.67
CA LEU A 254 6.49 -10.78 -2.39
C LEU A 254 6.09 -11.70 -3.55
N ASN A 255 4.80 -11.92 -3.74
CA ASN A 255 4.27 -12.80 -4.77
C ASN A 255 4.75 -12.38 -6.19
N GLY A 256 5.25 -13.33 -6.95
CA GLY A 256 5.81 -13.10 -8.29
C GLY A 256 7.17 -12.37 -8.31
N LEU A 257 7.77 -12.08 -7.15
CA LEU A 257 9.12 -11.52 -7.01
C LEU A 257 10.11 -12.53 -6.44
N THR A 258 9.64 -13.42 -5.54
CA THR A 258 10.40 -14.44 -4.84
C THR A 258 9.52 -15.68 -4.70
N ASP A 259 10.10 -16.80 -4.28
CA ASP A 259 9.38 -18.02 -3.90
C ASP A 259 9.30 -18.19 -2.37
N GLU A 260 8.34 -18.97 -1.90
CA GLU A 260 8.06 -19.19 -0.47
C GLU A 260 9.11 -20.07 0.25
N SER A 261 10.04 -20.66 -0.48
CA SER A 261 11.08 -21.51 0.12
C SER A 261 12.07 -20.70 0.96
N ARG A 262 12.31 -19.43 0.58
CA ARG A 262 13.28 -18.53 1.20
C ARG A 262 12.72 -17.13 1.47
N SER A 263 11.43 -16.94 1.28
CA SER A 263 10.77 -15.67 1.59
C SER A 263 9.45 -15.89 2.30
N ILE A 264 9.08 -14.93 3.14
CA ILE A 264 7.77 -14.88 3.80
C ILE A 264 7.29 -13.45 3.82
N ASP A 265 6.03 -13.25 3.50
CA ASP A 265 5.34 -11.98 3.69
C ASP A 265 4.13 -12.19 4.60
N VAL A 266 4.00 -11.33 5.61
CA VAL A 266 3.00 -11.49 6.66
C VAL A 266 2.49 -10.13 7.16
N LEU A 267 1.19 -10.04 7.46
CA LEU A 267 0.63 -8.90 8.17
C LEU A 267 0.96 -8.98 9.66
N THR A 268 1.25 -7.84 10.29
CA THR A 268 1.57 -7.79 11.73
C THR A 268 0.42 -8.31 12.61
N SER A 269 -0.82 -8.26 12.14
CA SER A 269 -1.99 -8.85 12.81
C SER A 269 -1.97 -10.38 12.86
N ALA A 270 -1.27 -11.02 11.91
CA ALA A 270 -1.14 -12.48 11.84
C ALA A 270 0.12 -13.01 12.56
N VAL A 271 1.07 -12.14 12.90
CA VAL A 271 2.32 -12.54 13.56
C VAL A 271 2.03 -13.02 14.99
N PRO A 272 2.49 -14.24 15.37
CA PRO A 272 2.32 -14.77 16.71
C PRO A 272 2.85 -13.83 17.80
N TYR A 273 2.10 -13.64 18.90
CA TYR A 273 2.35 -12.70 19.99
C TYR A 273 2.29 -11.21 19.64
N VAL A 274 2.15 -10.84 18.37
CA VAL A 274 1.92 -9.45 17.94
C VAL A 274 0.42 -9.17 17.83
N TRP A 275 -0.28 -9.90 16.97
CA TRP A 275 -1.72 -9.83 16.72
C TRP A 275 -2.30 -8.41 16.70
N ALA A 276 -1.53 -7.47 16.19
CA ALA A 276 -1.88 -6.07 16.14
C ALA A 276 -1.61 -5.49 14.76
N SER A 277 -2.58 -4.78 14.23
CA SER A 277 -2.40 -3.97 13.04
C SER A 277 -1.57 -2.73 13.39
N THR A 278 -0.46 -2.51 12.69
CA THR A 278 0.42 -1.36 12.90
C THR A 278 0.16 -0.28 11.86
N ASP A 279 0.24 0.99 12.24
CA ASP A 279 0.34 2.06 11.26
C ASP A 279 1.78 2.18 10.72
N HIS A 280 1.98 2.99 9.70
CA HIS A 280 3.25 3.12 8.98
C HIS A 280 4.43 3.52 9.87
N ARG A 281 4.18 4.29 10.93
CA ARG A 281 5.19 4.71 11.91
C ARG A 281 5.26 3.76 13.10
N CYS A 282 4.12 3.21 13.52
CA CYS A 282 4.05 2.29 14.65
C CYS A 282 4.87 1.01 14.40
N ILE A 283 4.96 0.53 13.17
CA ILE A 283 5.64 -0.73 12.82
C ILE A 283 7.10 -0.78 13.31
N VAL A 284 7.79 0.36 13.39
CA VAL A 284 9.20 0.41 13.83
C VAL A 284 9.37 0.44 15.36
N TRP A 285 8.30 0.73 16.12
CA TRP A 285 8.35 0.83 17.58
C TRP A 285 7.34 -0.03 18.32
N CYS A 286 6.48 -0.76 17.62
CA CYS A 286 5.54 -1.71 18.23
C CYS A 286 6.30 -2.77 19.03
N ARG A 287 6.21 -2.73 20.36
CA ARG A 287 6.99 -3.55 21.27
C ARG A 287 6.87 -5.05 20.97
N GLN A 288 5.67 -5.52 20.71
CA GLN A 288 5.42 -6.92 20.40
C GLN A 288 6.20 -7.35 19.14
N LEU A 289 6.15 -6.55 18.06
CA LEU A 289 6.85 -6.82 16.82
C LEU A 289 8.37 -6.71 16.97
N VAL A 290 8.85 -5.68 17.69
CA VAL A 290 10.27 -5.48 18.00
C VAL A 290 10.83 -6.67 18.78
N LEU A 291 10.06 -7.20 19.75
CA LEU A 291 10.45 -8.39 20.52
C LEU A 291 10.52 -9.64 19.64
N ALA A 292 9.51 -9.88 18.78
CA ALA A 292 9.51 -11.02 17.85
C ALA A 292 10.72 -10.94 16.91
N THR A 293 10.96 -9.77 16.31
CA THR A 293 12.10 -9.54 15.40
C THR A 293 13.44 -9.75 16.11
N THR A 294 13.60 -9.20 17.31
CA THR A 294 14.87 -9.32 18.06
C THR A 294 15.15 -10.76 18.49
N ARG A 295 14.13 -11.50 18.93
CA ARG A 295 14.25 -12.93 19.29
C ARG A 295 14.70 -13.75 18.09
N ALA A 296 14.03 -13.60 16.95
CA ALA A 296 14.39 -14.29 15.72
C ALA A 296 15.84 -13.99 15.30
N LEU A 297 16.24 -12.70 15.33
CA LEU A 297 17.60 -12.31 14.96
C LEU A 297 18.67 -12.89 15.91
N LEU A 298 18.41 -12.87 17.23
CA LEU A 298 19.34 -13.45 18.22
C LEU A 298 19.46 -14.97 18.07
N GLU A 299 18.44 -15.68 17.68
CA GLU A 299 18.46 -17.10 17.38
C GLU A 299 19.22 -17.38 16.07
N ILE A 300 18.88 -16.63 14.98
CA ILE A 300 19.55 -16.76 13.68
C ILE A 300 21.08 -16.59 13.77
N ILE A 301 21.56 -15.63 14.57
CA ILE A 301 23.01 -15.38 14.69
C ILE A 301 23.74 -16.44 15.51
N GLN A 302 23.02 -17.23 16.31
CA GLN A 302 23.57 -18.33 17.13
C GLN A 302 23.73 -19.63 16.36
N GLU A 303 22.92 -19.81 15.31
CA GLU A 303 22.95 -21.05 14.56
C GLU A 303 24.32 -21.28 13.90
N LYS A 304 24.84 -22.51 14.10
CA LYS A 304 26.11 -22.91 13.52
C LYS A 304 26.04 -23.01 11.99
N LYS A 305 24.90 -23.49 11.50
CA LYS A 305 24.60 -23.60 10.08
C LYS A 305 23.91 -22.34 9.60
N GLN A 306 24.69 -21.46 9.02
CA GLN A 306 24.24 -20.16 8.57
C GLN A 306 23.73 -20.20 7.12
N ASP A 307 22.84 -21.12 6.79
CA ASP A 307 22.19 -21.22 5.47
C ASP A 307 20.79 -20.58 5.43
N SER A 308 20.27 -20.39 4.23
CA SER A 308 18.95 -19.81 4.02
C SER A 308 17.81 -20.69 4.55
N GLN A 309 17.98 -22.02 4.52
CA GLN A 309 16.97 -22.97 4.98
C GLN A 309 16.77 -22.89 6.50
N THR A 310 17.86 -22.93 7.27
CA THR A 310 17.83 -22.79 8.74
C THR A 310 17.28 -21.42 9.13
N THR A 311 17.73 -20.34 8.42
CA THR A 311 17.22 -19.00 8.64
C THR A 311 15.71 -18.92 8.40
N MET A 312 15.23 -19.57 7.34
CA MET A 312 13.80 -19.58 7.02
C MET A 312 12.97 -20.36 8.04
N GLN A 313 13.48 -21.48 8.56
CA GLN A 313 12.80 -22.23 9.63
C GLN A 313 12.59 -21.38 10.88
N ILE A 314 13.62 -20.63 11.31
CA ILE A 314 13.49 -19.72 12.45
C ILE A 314 12.48 -18.60 12.14
N LEU A 315 12.54 -18.00 10.95
CA LEU A 315 11.58 -16.97 10.58
C LEU A 315 10.14 -17.49 10.59
N LYS A 316 9.89 -18.68 10.06
CA LYS A 316 8.56 -19.32 10.11
C LYS A 316 8.09 -19.53 11.54
N GLN A 317 8.96 -19.94 12.45
CA GLN A 317 8.61 -20.13 13.86
C GLN A 317 8.13 -18.85 14.54
N TYR A 318 8.71 -17.69 14.20
CA TYR A 318 8.36 -16.41 14.83
C TYR A 318 7.29 -15.61 14.09
N PHE A 319 7.16 -15.79 12.77
CA PHE A 319 6.34 -14.91 11.94
C PHE A 319 5.23 -15.62 11.18
N SER A 320 5.26 -16.96 11.02
CA SER A 320 4.19 -17.64 10.32
C SER A 320 2.98 -17.88 11.22
N PRO A 321 1.76 -17.66 10.74
CA PRO A 321 0.54 -18.08 11.44
C PRO A 321 0.24 -19.57 11.29
N SER A 322 1.06 -20.34 10.55
CA SER A 322 0.90 -21.77 10.33
C SER A 322 1.90 -22.61 11.12
N VAL A 323 1.50 -23.84 11.44
CA VAL A 323 2.33 -24.82 12.19
C VAL A 323 3.03 -25.72 11.19
N ASP A 324 4.35 -25.90 11.35
CA ASP A 324 5.11 -26.93 10.64
C ASP A 324 5.36 -28.11 11.57
N LEU A 325 4.63 -29.20 11.36
CA LEU A 325 4.71 -30.42 12.19
C LEU A 325 6.02 -31.18 11.97
N ASN A 326 6.72 -30.96 10.88
CA ASN A 326 8.00 -31.61 10.58
C ASN A 326 9.15 -31.13 11.49
N LEU A 327 8.93 -30.06 12.27
CA LEU A 327 9.89 -29.57 13.27
C LEU A 327 9.85 -30.35 14.59
N GLY A 328 9.06 -31.41 14.69
CA GLY A 328 9.01 -32.28 15.87
C GLY A 328 10.31 -33.04 16.15
N ILE A 329 10.54 -33.37 17.40
CA ILE A 329 11.75 -34.08 17.87
C ILE A 329 11.39 -35.53 18.22
N ASN A 330 12.07 -36.49 17.63
CA ASN A 330 11.92 -37.90 17.99
C ASN A 330 12.30 -38.14 19.45
N THR A 331 11.42 -38.83 20.18
CA THR A 331 11.61 -39.14 21.61
C THR A 331 11.08 -40.55 21.95
N THR A 332 11.53 -41.12 23.04
CA THR A 332 10.97 -42.37 23.59
C THR A 332 10.15 -42.06 24.82
N LEU A 333 8.92 -42.46 24.82
CA LEU A 333 7.96 -42.08 25.88
C LEU A 333 7.15 -43.29 26.32
N THR A 334 7.09 -43.52 27.64
CA THR A 334 6.18 -44.51 28.24
C THR A 334 4.97 -43.81 28.84
N TYR A 335 3.83 -44.46 28.87
CA TYR A 335 2.65 -43.96 29.59
C TYR A 335 2.93 -43.85 31.07
N LYS A 336 2.45 -42.78 31.72
CA LYS A 336 2.57 -42.62 33.18
C LYS A 336 1.47 -43.38 33.92
N LYS A 337 0.28 -43.51 33.32
CA LYS A 337 -0.89 -44.27 33.77
C LYS A 337 -1.64 -44.79 32.55
N ASP A 338 -2.63 -45.67 32.74
CA ASP A 338 -3.50 -46.09 31.64
C ASP A 338 -4.15 -44.85 31.00
N PRO A 339 -3.94 -44.66 29.68
CA PRO A 339 -4.37 -43.43 29.02
C PRO A 339 -5.89 -43.38 28.85
N THR A 340 -6.45 -42.19 29.03
CA THR A 340 -7.87 -41.96 28.74
C THR A 340 -8.05 -41.72 27.24
N ILE A 341 -8.84 -42.58 26.58
CA ILE A 341 -9.14 -42.41 25.14
C ILE A 341 -10.25 -41.38 24.97
N ILE A 342 -10.04 -40.36 24.14
CA ILE A 342 -11.01 -39.31 23.82
C ILE A 342 -11.71 -39.63 22.51
N THR A 343 -13.04 -39.77 22.60
CA THR A 343 -13.91 -40.05 21.43
C THR A 343 -14.99 -38.97 21.24
N GLU A 344 -15.09 -38.00 22.15
CA GLU A 344 -16.08 -36.92 22.09
C GLU A 344 -15.68 -35.83 21.07
N SER A 345 -16.68 -35.20 20.42
CA SER A 345 -16.47 -34.14 19.45
C SER A 345 -15.89 -32.86 20.04
N SER A 346 -16.16 -32.58 21.31
CA SER A 346 -15.62 -31.44 22.04
C SER A 346 -15.49 -31.74 23.52
N ILE A 347 -14.29 -31.57 24.05
CA ILE A 347 -14.01 -31.81 25.48
C ILE A 347 -13.07 -30.72 26.00
N SER A 348 -13.36 -30.27 27.23
CA SER A 348 -12.49 -29.35 27.97
C SER A 348 -11.95 -30.09 29.22
N ILE A 349 -10.63 -30.24 29.25
CA ILE A 349 -9.93 -31.00 30.28
C ILE A 349 -9.21 -30.01 31.20
N HIS A 350 -9.51 -30.10 32.50
CA HIS A 350 -8.80 -29.38 33.55
C HIS A 350 -7.87 -30.34 34.31
N GLY A 351 -6.58 -30.05 34.31
CA GLY A 351 -5.59 -30.86 34.98
C GLY A 351 -5.81 -30.87 36.52
N LYS A 352 -6.29 -31.97 37.06
CA LYS A 352 -6.33 -32.23 38.52
C LYS A 352 -5.09 -33.02 38.93
N GLU A 353 -4.58 -33.87 38.07
CA GLU A 353 -3.38 -34.71 38.21
C GLU A 353 -2.67 -34.84 36.86
N GLU A 354 -1.43 -35.31 36.87
CA GLU A 354 -0.71 -35.67 35.64
C GLU A 354 -1.36 -36.90 35.00
N ASN A 355 -2.07 -36.72 33.90
CA ASN A 355 -2.74 -37.76 33.13
C ASN A 355 -2.38 -37.70 31.68
N ASP A 356 -2.37 -38.87 31.04
CA ASP A 356 -2.19 -39.05 29.61
C ASP A 356 -3.56 -39.25 28.94
N TYR A 357 -3.80 -38.50 27.87
CA TYR A 357 -4.98 -38.57 27.02
C TYR A 357 -4.59 -38.94 25.61
N VAL A 358 -5.34 -39.85 24.99
CA VAL A 358 -5.06 -40.37 23.66
C VAL A 358 -6.21 -40.11 22.72
N ILE A 359 -5.92 -39.54 21.56
CA ILE A 359 -6.85 -39.37 20.44
C ILE A 359 -6.41 -40.30 19.32
N PRO A 360 -7.19 -41.29 18.92
CA PRO A 360 -6.86 -42.18 17.81
C PRO A 360 -6.97 -41.43 16.48
N LEU A 361 -5.96 -41.57 15.62
CA LEU A 361 -5.96 -41.00 14.25
C LEU A 361 -6.45 -42.03 13.22
N LYS A 362 -6.07 -43.29 13.35
CA LYS A 362 -6.50 -44.35 12.46
C LYS A 362 -7.97 -44.74 12.76
N ASN A 363 -8.72 -44.92 11.70
CA ASN A 363 -10.16 -45.23 11.76
C ASN A 363 -11.01 -44.17 12.49
N SER A 364 -10.52 -42.95 12.61
CA SER A 364 -11.27 -41.84 13.16
C SER A 364 -12.37 -41.40 12.18
N LYS A 365 -13.58 -41.18 12.69
CA LYS A 365 -14.66 -40.53 11.92
C LYS A 365 -14.42 -39.03 11.75
N PHE A 366 -13.50 -38.46 12.52
CA PHE A 366 -13.16 -37.06 12.51
C PHE A 366 -12.11 -36.77 11.45
N HIS A 367 -12.27 -35.68 10.70
CA HIS A 367 -11.34 -35.28 9.65
C HIS A 367 -10.36 -34.21 10.11
N ARG A 368 -10.72 -33.49 11.17
CA ARG A 368 -9.87 -32.42 11.72
C ARG A 368 -9.88 -32.51 13.26
N ILE A 369 -8.71 -32.32 13.86
CA ILE A 369 -8.51 -32.24 15.30
C ILE A 369 -7.80 -30.94 15.62
N ILE A 370 -8.38 -30.15 16.53
CA ILE A 370 -7.79 -28.89 17.00
C ILE A 370 -7.64 -28.99 18.52
N ILE A 371 -6.45 -28.70 19.01
CA ILE A 371 -6.12 -28.77 20.44
C ILE A 371 -5.63 -27.38 20.86
N HIS A 372 -6.32 -26.79 21.83
CA HIS A 372 -5.90 -25.56 22.51
C HIS A 372 -5.40 -25.94 23.91
N SER A 373 -4.17 -25.59 24.25
CA SER A 373 -3.63 -25.91 25.56
C SER A 373 -2.80 -24.80 26.16
N THR A 374 -2.80 -24.68 27.47
CA THR A 374 -1.93 -23.74 28.20
C THR A 374 -0.57 -24.37 28.54
N ASN A 375 -0.50 -25.60 28.95
CA ASN A 375 0.74 -26.27 29.42
C ASN A 375 0.71 -27.78 29.17
N ALA A 376 0.17 -28.26 28.05
CA ALA A 376 0.24 -29.66 27.70
C ALA A 376 1.44 -29.96 26.83
N LYS A 377 2.02 -31.12 26.99
CA LYS A 377 2.95 -31.71 26.01
C LYS A 377 2.14 -32.54 25.03
N ILE A 378 2.43 -32.37 23.73
CA ILE A 378 1.67 -33.06 22.68
C ILE A 378 2.66 -33.87 21.83
N TYR A 379 2.30 -35.12 21.60
CA TYR A 379 3.11 -36.08 20.88
C TYR A 379 2.30 -36.80 19.81
N LEU A 380 2.91 -37.06 18.66
CA LEU A 380 2.42 -38.03 17.69
C LEU A 380 3.07 -39.37 17.96
N ARG A 381 2.27 -40.45 18.00
CA ARG A 381 2.74 -41.76 18.41
C ARG A 381 2.28 -42.85 17.47
N ASN A 382 3.18 -43.84 17.21
CA ASN A 382 2.85 -45.17 16.73
C ASN A 382 3.44 -46.21 17.70
N THR A 383 3.43 -47.50 17.35
CA THR A 383 4.01 -48.57 18.15
C THR A 383 5.48 -48.39 18.52
N ASP A 384 6.26 -47.81 17.63
CA ASP A 384 7.73 -47.80 17.70
C ASP A 384 8.34 -46.42 17.91
N VAL A 385 7.67 -45.37 17.44
CA VAL A 385 8.21 -44.00 17.43
C VAL A 385 7.25 -43.02 18.06
N THR A 386 7.80 -42.10 18.82
CA THR A 386 7.05 -40.95 19.39
C THR A 386 7.75 -39.65 18.93
N LEU A 387 6.98 -38.73 18.35
CA LEU A 387 7.44 -37.42 17.91
C LEU A 387 6.90 -36.35 18.85
N ASP A 388 7.78 -35.62 19.53
CA ASP A 388 7.41 -34.46 20.37
C ASP A 388 7.18 -33.25 19.50
N ILE A 389 5.94 -32.77 19.42
CA ILE A 389 5.52 -31.59 18.65
C ILE A 389 5.13 -30.43 19.57
N THR A 390 5.43 -30.50 20.86
CA THR A 390 5.08 -29.46 21.83
C THR A 390 5.62 -28.08 21.47
N ASN A 391 6.83 -28.03 20.88
CA ASN A 391 7.46 -26.77 20.45
C ASN A 391 6.90 -26.20 19.16
N THR A 392 6.14 -27.00 18.38
CA THR A 392 5.52 -26.55 17.13
C THR A 392 4.15 -25.88 17.35
N LEU A 393 3.61 -25.91 18.58
CA LEU A 393 2.31 -25.32 18.88
C LEU A 393 2.33 -23.82 18.65
N LEU A 394 1.34 -23.34 17.88
CA LEU A 394 1.15 -21.94 17.58
C LEU A 394 0.55 -21.20 18.78
N PRO A 395 1.16 -20.12 19.28
CA PRO A 395 0.51 -19.29 20.31
C PRO A 395 -0.75 -18.63 19.75
N ILE A 396 -1.77 -18.53 20.62
CA ILE A 396 -3.04 -17.84 20.30
C ILE A 396 -3.34 -16.78 21.36
N PRO A 397 -4.03 -15.69 20.97
CA PRO A 397 -4.41 -14.64 21.92
C PRO A 397 -5.43 -15.16 22.96
N PRO A 398 -5.48 -14.53 24.15
CA PRO A 398 -4.65 -13.40 24.56
C PRO A 398 -3.27 -13.83 25.11
N THR A 399 -2.28 -12.95 24.97
CA THR A 399 -0.88 -13.21 25.37
C THR A 399 -0.70 -13.68 26.81
N TYR A 400 -1.52 -13.16 27.73
CA TYR A 400 -1.43 -13.50 29.16
C TYR A 400 -1.94 -14.91 29.49
N SER A 401 -2.69 -15.56 28.60
CA SER A 401 -3.22 -16.90 28.84
C SER A 401 -2.22 -18.02 28.57
N ALA A 402 -1.06 -17.71 27.97
CA ALA A 402 -0.07 -18.67 27.50
C ALA A 402 -0.66 -19.82 26.65
N ARG A 403 -1.85 -19.60 26.07
CA ARG A 403 -2.53 -20.60 25.25
C ARG A 403 -1.80 -20.80 23.93
N LYS A 404 -1.70 -22.07 23.54
CA LYS A 404 -1.17 -22.49 22.24
C LYS A 404 -2.17 -23.39 21.54
N MET A 405 -2.14 -23.40 20.23
CA MET A 405 -3.01 -24.21 19.38
C MET A 405 -2.17 -25.11 18.47
N ILE A 406 -2.69 -26.31 18.24
CA ILE A 406 -2.22 -27.14 17.13
C ILE A 406 -3.44 -27.66 16.37
N ARG A 407 -3.28 -27.77 15.06
CA ARG A 407 -4.32 -28.23 14.16
C ARG A 407 -3.81 -29.42 13.35
N PHE A 408 -4.59 -30.48 13.31
CA PHE A 408 -4.34 -31.64 12.48
C PHE A 408 -5.49 -31.79 11.48
N ASP A 409 -5.17 -31.71 10.21
CA ASP A 409 -6.09 -32.11 9.14
C ASP A 409 -5.71 -33.52 8.69
N ILE A 410 -6.49 -34.53 9.10
CA ILE A 410 -6.14 -35.95 8.93
C ILE A 410 -6.07 -36.33 7.45
N LYS A 411 -6.86 -35.69 6.59
CA LYS A 411 -6.86 -35.93 5.14
C LYS A 411 -5.65 -35.33 4.42
N GLN A 412 -5.08 -34.25 4.95
CA GLN A 412 -3.97 -33.49 4.38
C GLN A 412 -2.63 -33.76 5.06
N LEU A 413 -2.57 -34.73 5.99
CA LEU A 413 -1.31 -35.10 6.64
C LEU A 413 -0.32 -35.58 5.59
N ASP A 414 0.90 -35.03 5.65
CA ASP A 414 2.04 -35.49 4.85
C ASP A 414 2.28 -36.98 5.04
N ASP A 415 2.79 -37.66 4.01
CA ASP A 415 3.04 -39.12 4.07
C ASP A 415 3.97 -39.50 5.22
N SER A 416 4.90 -38.61 5.60
CA SER A 416 5.76 -38.78 6.77
C SER A 416 5.00 -38.84 8.11
N LEU A 417 3.83 -38.17 8.21
CA LEU A 417 3.01 -38.08 9.40
C LEU A 417 1.90 -39.14 9.44
N LYS A 418 1.54 -39.72 8.31
CA LYS A 418 0.56 -40.84 8.22
C LYS A 418 1.02 -42.14 8.92
N GLN A 419 2.30 -42.25 9.24
CA GLN A 419 2.81 -43.38 10.04
C GLN A 419 2.34 -43.39 11.48
N TYR A 420 1.86 -42.28 12.03
CA TYR A 420 1.42 -42.17 13.42
C TYR A 420 -0.04 -42.61 13.60
N ASP A 421 -0.32 -43.32 14.69
CA ASP A 421 -1.62 -43.92 14.96
C ASP A 421 -2.48 -43.08 15.92
N SER A 422 -1.85 -42.24 16.71
CA SER A 422 -2.53 -41.49 17.78
C SER A 422 -1.80 -40.18 18.13
N ILE A 423 -2.57 -39.24 18.69
CA ILE A 423 -2.06 -38.05 19.37
C ILE A 423 -2.11 -38.34 20.88
N LEU A 424 -0.97 -38.23 21.56
CA LEU A 424 -0.87 -38.31 23.02
C LEU A 424 -0.75 -36.88 23.57
N ILE A 425 -1.63 -36.55 24.51
CA ILE A 425 -1.66 -35.28 25.23
C ILE A 425 -1.33 -35.55 26.69
N ARG A 426 -0.22 -35.01 27.17
CA ARG A 426 0.23 -35.13 28.56
C ARG A 426 0.06 -33.80 29.28
N LEU A 427 -0.77 -33.79 30.35
CA LEU A 427 -0.95 -32.64 31.22
C LEU A 427 0.09 -32.67 32.33
N GLU A 428 0.92 -31.62 32.47
CA GLU A 428 2.04 -31.57 33.43
C GLU A 428 1.68 -30.88 34.76
N ASN A 429 0.65 -30.05 34.79
CA ASN A 429 0.32 -29.21 35.95
C ASN A 429 -1.17 -29.17 36.29
N LYS A 430 -1.49 -28.99 37.60
CA LYS A 430 -2.86 -28.80 38.08
C LYS A 430 -3.61 -27.58 37.55
N LYS A 431 -2.87 -26.62 36.91
CA LYS A 431 -3.45 -25.42 36.29
C LYS A 431 -3.56 -25.54 34.77
N SER A 432 -3.24 -26.68 34.15
CA SER A 432 -3.33 -26.84 32.70
C SER A 432 -4.81 -26.97 32.30
N GLN A 433 -5.20 -26.16 31.31
CA GLN A 433 -6.48 -26.27 30.63
C GLN A 433 -6.21 -26.69 29.20
N THR A 434 -6.91 -27.72 28.73
CA THR A 434 -6.82 -28.17 27.34
C THR A 434 -8.21 -28.37 26.79
N ASP A 435 -8.51 -27.66 25.70
CA ASP A 435 -9.76 -27.77 24.96
C ASP A 435 -9.46 -28.51 23.65
N ILE A 436 -10.20 -29.58 23.39
CA ILE A 436 -10.01 -30.44 22.21
C ILE A 436 -11.30 -30.40 21.40
N TYR A 437 -11.15 -30.17 20.11
CA TYR A 437 -12.22 -30.13 19.12
C TYR A 437 -11.95 -31.20 18.06
N GLN A 438 -12.84 -32.18 17.94
CA GLN A 438 -12.79 -33.22 16.91
C GLN A 438 -13.96 -33.01 15.94
N ILE A 439 -13.66 -32.81 14.67
CA ILE A 439 -14.60 -32.30 13.68
C ILE A 439 -14.85 -33.34 12.59
N GLU A 440 -16.11 -33.73 12.41
CA GLU A 440 -16.52 -34.71 11.42
C GLU A 440 -16.71 -34.06 10.03
N ASN A 441 -17.55 -33.03 9.91
CA ASN A 441 -17.90 -32.38 8.60
C ASN A 441 -18.65 -31.06 8.80
N ASP A 442 -18.23 -30.19 9.65
CA ASP A 442 -19.00 -28.98 10.01
C ASP A 442 -18.50 -27.71 9.30
N GLU A 443 -18.29 -27.77 7.99
CA GLU A 443 -18.11 -26.56 7.20
C GLU A 443 -19.48 -26.02 6.75
N GLN A 444 -19.88 -24.89 7.27
CA GLN A 444 -21.08 -24.20 6.84
C GLN A 444 -20.72 -23.15 5.79
N ILE A 445 -21.25 -23.32 4.59
CA ILE A 445 -21.09 -22.33 3.52
C ILE A 445 -22.01 -21.15 3.79
N VAL A 446 -21.45 -19.94 3.79
CA VAL A 446 -22.19 -18.69 3.96
C VAL A 446 -21.94 -17.81 2.71
N GLU A 447 -22.95 -17.67 1.89
CA GLU A 447 -22.89 -16.76 0.75
C GLU A 447 -23.21 -15.34 1.22
N LEU A 448 -22.22 -14.45 1.12
CA LEU A 448 -22.35 -13.05 1.46
C LEU A 448 -22.63 -12.24 0.20
N SER A 449 -23.83 -11.74 0.03
CA SER A 449 -24.13 -10.77 -1.02
C SER A 449 -23.88 -9.33 -0.53
N ALA A 450 -23.58 -8.41 -1.47
CA ALA A 450 -23.45 -7.00 -1.14
C ALA A 450 -24.77 -6.47 -0.53
N PHE A 451 -24.67 -5.71 0.55
CA PHE A 451 -25.79 -5.10 1.28
C PHE A 451 -26.69 -6.07 2.06
N ASP A 452 -26.26 -7.33 2.21
CA ASP A 452 -27.02 -8.33 2.96
C ASP A 452 -26.57 -8.40 4.42
N SER A 453 -27.48 -8.86 5.29
CA SER A 453 -27.22 -9.18 6.68
C SER A 453 -27.76 -10.57 6.99
N GLN A 454 -26.94 -11.38 7.66
CA GLN A 454 -27.31 -12.74 8.04
C GLN A 454 -27.18 -12.92 9.54
N THR A 455 -28.12 -13.65 10.14
CA THR A 455 -28.09 -13.99 11.56
C THR A 455 -28.08 -15.51 11.71
N LEU A 456 -26.99 -16.03 12.26
CA LEU A 456 -26.79 -17.45 12.51
C LEU A 456 -26.86 -17.73 14.00
N LYS A 457 -27.56 -18.81 14.39
CA LYS A 457 -27.71 -19.22 15.81
C LYS A 457 -27.06 -20.56 16.00
N PHE A 458 -26.24 -20.68 17.02
CA PHE A 458 -25.53 -21.90 17.40
C PHE A 458 -25.91 -22.31 18.81
N ASN A 459 -26.50 -23.48 18.94
CA ASN A 459 -26.88 -24.06 20.21
C ASN A 459 -26.02 -25.30 20.46
N GLN A 460 -25.35 -25.34 21.62
CA GLN A 460 -24.51 -26.46 22.03
C GLN A 460 -23.39 -26.85 21.06
N ALA A 461 -22.92 -25.92 20.26
CA ALA A 461 -21.80 -26.11 19.34
C ALA A 461 -20.47 -25.82 20.08
N GLY A 462 -19.50 -26.75 19.98
CA GLY A 462 -18.15 -26.52 20.49
C GLY A 462 -17.25 -25.80 19.48
N TYR A 463 -17.43 -26.09 18.19
CA TYR A 463 -16.68 -25.51 17.07
C TYR A 463 -17.59 -25.31 15.86
N VAL A 464 -17.39 -24.20 15.17
CA VAL A 464 -18.08 -23.90 13.89
C VAL A 464 -17.09 -23.28 12.93
N LYS A 465 -17.04 -23.79 11.69
CA LYS A 465 -16.29 -23.20 10.59
C LYS A 465 -17.25 -22.66 9.53
N LEU A 466 -17.24 -21.36 9.32
CA LEU A 466 -18.01 -20.70 8.27
C LEU A 466 -17.07 -20.40 7.09
N VAL A 467 -17.47 -20.79 5.89
CA VAL A 467 -16.69 -20.59 4.66
C VAL A 467 -17.41 -19.55 3.80
N PHE A 468 -16.66 -18.58 3.25
CA PHE A 468 -17.18 -17.45 2.50
C PHE A 468 -16.72 -17.45 1.04
N PRO A 469 -17.34 -18.23 0.13
CA PRO A 469 -16.93 -18.32 -1.27
C PRO A 469 -17.05 -16.99 -2.02
N THR A 470 -17.97 -16.12 -1.59
CA THR A 470 -18.24 -14.83 -2.22
C THR A 470 -17.36 -13.68 -1.71
N LEU A 471 -16.59 -13.89 -0.63
CA LEU A 471 -15.65 -12.90 -0.09
C LEU A 471 -14.30 -13.00 -0.84
N SER A 472 -14.17 -12.28 -1.95
CA SER A 472 -12.99 -12.35 -2.83
C SER A 472 -12.44 -10.97 -3.19
N ASN A 473 -13.16 -9.89 -2.89
CA ASN A 473 -12.81 -8.55 -3.34
C ASN A 473 -12.33 -7.66 -2.20
N LEU A 474 -11.32 -6.84 -2.45
CA LEU A 474 -10.73 -5.91 -1.48
C LEU A 474 -11.70 -4.83 -0.97
N TRP A 475 -12.75 -4.53 -1.71
CA TRP A 475 -13.77 -3.54 -1.31
C TRP A 475 -14.86 -4.14 -0.41
N GLN A 476 -14.98 -5.47 -0.31
CA GLN A 476 -15.98 -6.13 0.53
C GLN A 476 -15.58 -6.03 2.00
N VAL A 477 -16.47 -5.51 2.84
CA VAL A 477 -16.29 -5.47 4.29
C VAL A 477 -17.58 -5.82 4.99
N TYR A 478 -17.50 -6.78 5.91
CA TYR A 478 -18.61 -7.19 6.75
C TYR A 478 -18.25 -7.00 8.21
N HIS A 479 -19.21 -6.55 9.00
CA HIS A 479 -19.11 -6.54 10.45
C HIS A 479 -19.69 -7.82 11.01
N ILE A 480 -18.93 -8.44 11.88
CA ILE A 480 -19.39 -9.58 12.68
C ILE A 480 -19.66 -9.09 14.08
N HIS A 481 -20.81 -9.49 14.58
CA HIS A 481 -21.21 -9.28 15.96
C HIS A 481 -21.62 -10.62 16.57
N LEU A 482 -20.81 -11.13 17.52
CA LEU A 482 -21.10 -12.37 18.24
C LEU A 482 -21.63 -12.03 19.62
N SER A 483 -22.86 -12.41 19.90
CA SER A 483 -23.51 -12.30 21.21
C SER A 483 -23.67 -13.66 21.87
N SER A 484 -23.57 -13.71 23.20
CA SER A 484 -23.71 -14.94 24.02
C SER A 484 -24.32 -14.62 25.36
N ASN A 485 -25.04 -15.58 25.91
CA ASN A 485 -25.55 -15.56 27.30
C ASN A 485 -24.49 -16.01 28.33
N SER A 486 -23.28 -16.35 27.89
CA SER A 486 -22.21 -16.88 28.75
C SER A 486 -21.14 -15.81 28.99
N GLU A 487 -20.56 -15.82 30.20
CA GLU A 487 -19.38 -15.03 30.56
C GLU A 487 -18.09 -15.50 29.83
N ASN A 488 -18.09 -16.74 29.34
CA ASN A 488 -16.95 -17.29 28.63
C ASN A 488 -16.78 -16.66 27.23
N THR A 489 -15.60 -16.19 27.01
CA THR A 489 -15.24 -15.47 25.78
C THR A 489 -14.75 -16.46 24.73
N PRO A 490 -15.52 -16.74 23.63
CA PRO A 490 -15.07 -17.59 22.53
C PRO A 490 -13.89 -16.97 21.77
N LEU A 491 -12.99 -17.77 21.25
CA LEU A 491 -11.97 -17.34 20.30
C LEU A 491 -12.61 -17.31 18.91
N ILE A 492 -12.37 -16.22 18.18
CA ILE A 492 -12.74 -16.09 16.77
C ILE A 492 -11.45 -15.98 15.98
N HIS A 493 -11.32 -16.79 14.94
CA HIS A 493 -10.18 -16.79 14.03
C HIS A 493 -10.68 -16.65 12.59
N PHE A 494 -10.24 -15.61 11.90
CA PHE A 494 -10.49 -15.42 10.48
C PHE A 494 -9.23 -15.79 9.73
N HIS A 495 -9.35 -16.74 8.82
CA HIS A 495 -8.27 -17.30 8.02
C HIS A 495 -8.47 -16.99 6.54
N VAL A 496 -7.41 -16.55 5.87
CA VAL A 496 -7.35 -16.29 4.42
C VAL A 496 -6.30 -17.22 3.81
N PRO A 497 -6.70 -18.23 3.03
CA PRO A 497 -5.80 -19.33 2.66
C PRO A 497 -4.66 -18.95 1.69
N TRP A 498 -4.79 -17.86 0.91
CA TRP A 498 -3.79 -17.43 -0.06
C TRP A 498 -2.82 -16.37 0.46
N SER A 499 -2.93 -15.96 1.73
CA SER A 499 -2.03 -14.96 2.31
C SER A 499 -1.91 -15.12 3.82
N ASN A 500 -0.77 -14.67 4.37
CA ASN A 500 -0.56 -14.65 5.82
C ASN A 500 -1.17 -13.38 6.43
N GLU A 501 -2.51 -13.29 6.40
CA GLU A 501 -3.28 -12.15 6.94
C GLU A 501 -4.32 -12.57 7.98
N ASP A 502 -4.09 -13.67 8.66
CA ASP A 502 -4.95 -14.20 9.70
C ASP A 502 -5.27 -13.16 10.76
N GLN A 503 -6.51 -13.13 11.22
CA GLN A 503 -6.99 -12.19 12.22
C GLN A 503 -7.66 -12.94 13.38
N TYR A 504 -7.33 -12.50 14.58
CA TYR A 504 -7.96 -13.01 15.79
C TYR A 504 -8.77 -11.92 16.48
N ASN A 505 -9.91 -12.27 17.05
CA ASN A 505 -10.64 -11.33 17.90
C ASN A 505 -9.90 -11.16 19.23
N LEU A 506 -9.16 -10.07 19.36
CA LEU A 506 -8.47 -9.66 20.57
C LEU A 506 -9.49 -8.98 21.49
N ILE A 507 -9.90 -9.69 22.55
CA ILE A 507 -10.77 -9.10 23.55
C ILE A 507 -9.92 -8.37 24.57
N SER A 508 -10.06 -7.07 24.57
CA SER A 508 -9.66 -6.26 25.71
C SER A 508 -10.69 -6.51 26.84
N LEU A 509 -10.36 -7.42 27.74
CA LEU A 509 -11.01 -7.50 29.07
C LEU A 509 -10.51 -6.32 29.92
N ARG A 510 -10.76 -5.07 29.51
CA ARG A 510 -10.81 -3.99 30.46
C ARG A 510 -12.26 -3.90 30.94
N PRO A 511 -12.52 -4.20 32.24
CA PRO A 511 -13.80 -3.81 32.82
C PRO A 511 -13.88 -2.29 32.62
N THR A 512 -14.81 -1.83 31.81
CA THR A 512 -15.19 -0.43 31.84
C THR A 512 -15.81 -0.22 33.21
N SER A 513 -15.03 0.30 34.14
CA SER A 513 -15.49 0.80 35.42
C SER A 513 -16.37 2.01 35.16
N SER A 514 -17.64 1.75 34.91
CA SER A 514 -18.69 2.71 35.06
C SER A 514 -19.51 2.31 36.31
N PRO A 515 -19.50 3.13 37.38
CA PRO A 515 -20.03 2.69 38.67
C PRO A 515 -21.55 2.72 38.81
N THR A 516 -22.34 2.81 37.75
CA THR A 516 -23.75 3.19 37.89
C THR A 516 -24.81 2.23 37.31
N THR A 517 -24.47 1.05 36.81
CA THR A 517 -25.53 0.08 36.44
C THR A 517 -25.11 -1.36 36.72
N ASN A 518 -25.76 -1.96 37.69
CA ASN A 518 -25.59 -3.37 38.12
C ASN A 518 -26.23 -4.41 37.17
N LEU A 519 -26.21 -4.21 35.87
CA LEU A 519 -26.65 -5.23 34.92
C LEU A 519 -25.43 -5.68 34.08
N PRO A 520 -25.12 -6.99 34.02
CA PRO A 520 -24.09 -7.49 33.12
C PRO A 520 -24.57 -7.22 31.68
N LYS A 521 -23.96 -6.23 31.01
CA LYS A 521 -24.16 -6.06 29.58
C LYS A 521 -23.61 -7.31 28.88
N PRO A 522 -24.36 -7.93 27.95
CA PRO A 522 -23.84 -9.02 27.15
C PRO A 522 -22.54 -8.56 26.47
N LEU A 523 -21.48 -9.35 26.62
CA LEU A 523 -20.19 -9.07 25.98
C LEU A 523 -20.37 -9.21 24.47
N ALA A 524 -20.66 -8.10 23.85
CA ALA A 524 -20.73 -8.01 22.40
C ALA A 524 -19.32 -7.90 21.80
N ARG A 525 -19.01 -8.76 20.84
CA ARG A 525 -17.74 -8.79 20.13
C ARG A 525 -17.95 -8.39 18.69
N GLN A 526 -17.18 -7.42 18.28
CA GLN A 526 -17.20 -6.93 16.90
C GLN A 526 -15.86 -7.21 16.23
N MET A 527 -15.91 -7.77 15.04
CA MET A 527 -14.77 -7.97 14.16
C MET A 527 -15.16 -7.52 12.76
N ARG A 528 -14.19 -7.06 11.97
CA ARG A 528 -14.37 -6.72 10.57
C ARG A 528 -13.78 -7.81 9.70
N LEU A 529 -14.60 -8.44 8.88
CA LEU A 529 -14.13 -9.34 7.82
C LEU A 529 -13.79 -8.50 6.58
N LYS A 530 -12.54 -8.46 6.21
CA LYS A 530 -12.04 -7.80 5.02
C LYS A 530 -10.74 -8.44 4.59
N LEU A 531 -10.47 -8.34 3.31
CA LEU A 531 -9.23 -8.79 2.71
C LEU A 531 -8.25 -7.61 2.62
N HIS A 532 -6.99 -7.90 2.83
CA HIS A 532 -5.88 -6.95 2.64
C HIS A 532 -5.10 -7.21 1.35
N ARG A 533 -5.20 -8.42 0.81
CA ARG A 533 -4.56 -8.86 -0.43
C ARG A 533 -5.58 -9.50 -1.36
N PRO A 534 -5.47 -9.25 -2.67
CA PRO A 534 -6.42 -9.81 -3.63
C PRO A 534 -6.29 -11.34 -3.73
N ALA A 535 -7.42 -12.01 -3.95
CA ALA A 535 -7.46 -13.44 -4.25
C ALA A 535 -7.00 -13.68 -5.70
N LEU A 536 -5.71 -13.96 -5.91
CA LEU A 536 -5.15 -14.12 -7.25
C LEU A 536 -5.42 -15.50 -7.86
N PHE A 537 -5.30 -16.55 -7.02
CA PHE A 537 -5.50 -17.95 -7.45
C PHE A 537 -6.03 -18.72 -6.24
N THR A 538 -7.28 -19.05 -6.23
CA THR A 538 -7.93 -19.67 -5.06
C THR A 538 -7.97 -21.19 -5.12
N ASN A 539 -7.28 -21.91 -5.92
CA ASN A 539 -7.27 -23.39 -5.98
C ASN A 539 -8.51 -24.10 -5.37
N GLY A 540 -9.67 -23.41 -5.33
CA GLY A 540 -10.88 -23.86 -4.68
C GLY A 540 -10.94 -23.62 -3.16
N GLU A 541 -9.97 -22.93 -2.55
CA GLU A 541 -9.98 -22.55 -1.15
C GLU A 541 -10.57 -21.14 -0.95
N TYR A 542 -11.32 -20.98 0.13
CA TYR A 542 -12.06 -19.75 0.42
C TYR A 542 -11.75 -19.23 1.83
N PRO A 543 -11.89 -17.92 2.07
CA PRO A 543 -11.76 -17.36 3.41
C PRO A 543 -12.73 -18.04 4.37
N SER A 544 -12.29 -18.26 5.59
CA SER A 544 -13.10 -18.94 6.61
C SER A 544 -13.00 -18.27 7.97
N LEU A 545 -14.10 -18.35 8.70
CA LEU A 545 -14.22 -17.89 10.08
C LEU A 545 -14.42 -19.10 11.00
N GLU A 546 -13.49 -19.30 11.90
CA GLU A 546 -13.55 -20.35 12.89
C GLU A 546 -13.98 -19.78 14.23
N LEU A 547 -15.01 -20.36 14.80
CA LEU A 547 -15.58 -20.01 16.09
C LEU A 547 -15.32 -21.14 17.07
N PHE A 548 -14.54 -20.88 18.11
CA PHE A 548 -14.30 -21.83 19.21
C PHE A 548 -15.23 -21.49 20.37
N LEU A 549 -16.33 -22.20 20.44
CA LEU A 549 -17.46 -21.91 21.29
C LEU A 549 -17.47 -22.83 22.52
N ASN A 550 -18.26 -22.48 23.54
CA ASN A 550 -18.54 -23.36 24.64
C ASN A 550 -19.80 -24.15 24.33
N SER A 551 -19.68 -25.47 24.27
CA SER A 551 -20.79 -26.41 23.99
C SER A 551 -21.98 -26.33 24.95
N LYS A 552 -21.82 -25.64 26.10
CA LYS A 552 -22.91 -25.47 27.10
C LYS A 552 -23.68 -24.17 26.91
N SER A 553 -23.35 -23.35 25.95
CA SER A 553 -23.90 -22.01 25.74
C SER A 553 -24.52 -21.85 24.35
N SER A 554 -25.43 -20.90 24.21
CA SER A 554 -26.00 -20.50 22.94
C SER A 554 -25.34 -19.19 22.45
N TYR A 555 -25.11 -19.11 21.14
CA TYR A 555 -24.48 -17.98 20.50
C TYR A 555 -25.31 -17.50 19.32
N THR A 556 -25.33 -16.21 19.12
CA THR A 556 -25.93 -15.57 17.93
C THR A 556 -24.87 -14.76 17.22
N LEU A 557 -24.59 -15.10 15.97
CA LEU A 557 -23.66 -14.40 15.08
C LEU A 557 -24.46 -13.59 14.08
N GLU A 558 -24.28 -12.28 14.12
CA GLU A 558 -24.80 -11.34 13.13
C GLU A 558 -23.67 -10.93 12.17
N ILE A 559 -23.90 -11.10 10.88
CA ILE A 559 -22.99 -10.68 9.81
C ILE A 559 -23.73 -9.59 9.03
N SER A 560 -23.18 -8.38 8.99
CA SER A 560 -23.78 -7.22 8.32
C SER A 560 -22.79 -6.52 7.40
N TYR A 561 -23.26 -6.08 6.23
CA TYR A 561 -22.44 -5.32 5.30
C TYR A 561 -22.10 -3.93 5.85
N SER A 562 -20.84 -3.50 5.73
CA SER A 562 -20.40 -2.18 6.20
C SER A 562 -20.21 -1.20 5.04
N PHE A 563 -21.24 -0.38 4.79
CA PHE A 563 -21.19 0.62 3.72
C PHE A 563 -20.09 1.67 3.93
N LEU A 564 -19.87 2.13 5.15
CA LEU A 564 -18.83 3.13 5.44
C LEU A 564 -17.43 2.56 5.25
N ASP A 565 -17.21 1.32 5.64
CA ASP A 565 -15.91 0.66 5.42
C ASP A 565 -15.72 0.26 3.95
N PHE A 566 -16.80 -0.05 3.21
CA PHE A 566 -16.76 -0.18 1.75
C PHE A 566 -16.24 1.10 1.07
N LEU A 567 -16.77 2.27 1.44
CA LEU A 567 -16.27 3.54 0.91
C LEU A 567 -14.79 3.77 1.27
N SER A 568 -14.40 3.42 2.49
CA SER A 568 -13.00 3.48 2.94
C SER A 568 -12.09 2.59 2.08
N GLN A 569 -12.52 1.37 1.78
CA GLN A 569 -11.75 0.44 0.96
C GLN A 569 -11.64 0.88 -0.51
N LEU A 570 -12.70 1.51 -1.05
CA LEU A 570 -12.64 2.13 -2.39
C LEU A 570 -11.54 3.20 -2.44
N ILE A 571 -11.46 4.06 -1.42
CA ILE A 571 -10.39 5.06 -1.33
C ILE A 571 -9.03 4.36 -1.21
N ARG A 572 -8.89 3.42 -0.27
CA ARG A 572 -7.63 2.75 0.02
C ARG A 572 -7.01 2.06 -1.20
N TYR A 573 -7.81 1.31 -1.95
CA TYR A 573 -7.30 0.43 -2.99
C TYR A 573 -7.41 0.98 -4.41
N TYR A 574 -8.28 1.98 -4.66
CA TYR A 574 -8.58 2.40 -6.04
C TYR A 574 -8.42 3.89 -6.31
N ILE A 575 -8.12 4.72 -5.30
CA ILE A 575 -7.94 6.18 -5.49
C ILE A 575 -6.82 6.51 -6.49
N TYR A 576 -5.80 5.66 -6.60
CA TYR A 576 -4.70 5.86 -7.54
C TYR A 576 -5.12 5.78 -9.02
N LEU A 577 -6.29 5.19 -9.33
CA LEU A 577 -6.86 5.16 -10.67
C LEU A 577 -7.57 6.48 -11.03
N LEU A 578 -7.96 7.29 -10.05
CA LEU A 578 -8.75 8.49 -10.24
C LEU A 578 -8.17 9.47 -11.29
N PRO A 579 -6.85 9.74 -11.35
CA PRO A 579 -6.28 10.65 -12.33
C PRO A 579 -6.55 10.25 -13.79
N THR A 580 -6.58 8.96 -14.12
CA THR A 580 -6.88 8.48 -15.48
C THR A 580 -8.33 8.71 -15.85
N PHE A 581 -9.25 8.53 -14.91
CA PHE A 581 -10.68 8.83 -15.11
C PHE A 581 -10.94 10.33 -15.18
N LEU A 582 -10.23 11.14 -14.38
CA LEU A 582 -10.27 12.59 -14.48
C LEU A 582 -9.82 13.06 -15.87
N PHE A 583 -8.72 12.51 -16.39
CA PHE A 583 -8.25 12.80 -17.74
C PHE A 583 -9.28 12.40 -18.80
N THR A 584 -9.85 11.21 -18.70
CA THR A 584 -10.86 10.70 -19.65
C THR A 584 -12.08 11.62 -19.72
N VAL A 585 -12.62 12.04 -18.57
CA VAL A 585 -13.75 12.97 -18.50
C VAL A 585 -13.41 14.30 -19.15
N LEU A 586 -12.18 14.82 -18.94
CA LEU A 586 -11.72 16.04 -19.60
C LEU A 586 -11.61 15.90 -21.12
N CYS A 587 -11.13 14.74 -21.63
CA CYS A 587 -11.09 14.47 -23.07
C CYS A 587 -12.49 14.50 -23.70
N VAL A 588 -13.47 13.88 -23.04
CA VAL A 588 -14.87 13.87 -23.50
C VAL A 588 -15.45 15.30 -23.46
N SER A 589 -15.25 16.02 -22.35
CA SER A 589 -15.69 17.40 -22.20
C SER A 589 -15.09 18.33 -23.26
N TYR A 590 -13.79 18.21 -23.49
CA TYR A 590 -13.08 18.98 -24.51
C TYR A 590 -13.56 18.66 -25.93
N SER A 591 -13.82 17.37 -26.24
CA SER A 591 -14.41 16.96 -27.52
C SER A 591 -15.72 17.69 -27.83
N LEU A 592 -16.60 17.79 -26.82
CA LEU A 592 -17.85 18.50 -26.95
C LEU A 592 -17.69 20.02 -27.19
N GLN A 593 -16.66 20.61 -26.54
CA GLN A 593 -16.37 22.03 -26.71
C GLN A 593 -15.78 22.38 -28.08
N VAL A 594 -15.01 21.46 -28.69
CA VAL A 594 -14.49 21.65 -30.05
C VAL A 594 -15.62 21.61 -31.06
N ASP A 595 -16.60 20.73 -30.88
CA ASP A 595 -17.76 20.63 -31.77
C ASP A 595 -18.74 21.80 -31.57
N GLU A 596 -19.00 22.19 -30.33
CA GLU A 596 -19.84 23.33 -29.97
C GLU A 596 -19.07 24.33 -29.10
N VAL A 597 -18.36 25.25 -29.76
CA VAL A 597 -17.49 26.24 -29.08
C VAL A 597 -18.27 27.19 -28.14
N THR A 598 -19.59 27.17 -28.18
CA THR A 598 -20.45 27.96 -27.31
C THR A 598 -20.66 27.36 -25.92
N LEU A 599 -20.34 26.09 -25.72
CA LEU A 599 -20.55 25.39 -24.46
C LEU A 599 -19.48 25.74 -23.41
N ARG A 600 -19.92 26.11 -22.19
CA ARG A 600 -19.04 26.19 -21.00
C ARG A 600 -18.63 24.78 -20.55
N THR A 601 -17.47 24.64 -19.92
CA THR A 601 -16.95 23.35 -19.43
C THR A 601 -17.96 22.67 -18.51
N TYR A 602 -18.55 23.39 -17.57
CA TYR A 602 -19.57 22.86 -16.68
C TYR A 602 -20.77 22.25 -17.44
N ARG A 603 -21.22 22.89 -18.54
CA ARG A 603 -22.34 22.36 -19.34
C ARG A 603 -22.00 21.07 -20.08
N THR A 604 -20.74 20.89 -20.49
CA THR A 604 -20.30 19.65 -21.11
C THR A 604 -20.32 18.48 -20.11
N MET A 605 -20.06 18.74 -18.82
CA MET A 605 -20.20 17.73 -17.76
C MET A 605 -21.65 17.28 -17.54
N LEU A 606 -22.63 18.11 -17.88
CA LEU A 606 -24.06 17.74 -17.82
C LEU A 606 -24.55 16.93 -19.02
N ALA A 607 -23.70 16.67 -20.01
CA ALA A 607 -24.05 15.88 -21.22
C ALA A 607 -24.06 14.37 -20.95
N TRP A 608 -24.92 13.91 -20.06
CA TRP A 608 -25.01 12.50 -19.64
C TRP A 608 -25.27 11.53 -20.79
N GLN A 609 -25.95 11.98 -21.86
CA GLN A 609 -26.17 11.20 -23.08
C GLN A 609 -24.85 10.75 -23.75
N ILE A 610 -23.73 11.43 -23.46
CA ILE A 610 -22.41 11.08 -23.99
C ILE A 610 -21.56 10.43 -22.90
N HIS A 611 -21.59 10.95 -21.67
CA HIS A 611 -20.79 10.41 -20.58
C HIS A 611 -21.19 8.99 -20.17
N ILE A 612 -22.50 8.66 -20.17
CA ILE A 612 -22.97 7.30 -19.81
C ILE A 612 -22.45 6.23 -20.78
N PRO A 613 -22.65 6.37 -22.12
CA PRO A 613 -22.08 5.42 -23.07
C PRO A 613 -20.55 5.27 -22.98
N VAL A 614 -19.81 6.36 -22.74
CA VAL A 614 -18.36 6.32 -22.58
C VAL A 614 -17.98 5.56 -21.30
N ALA A 615 -18.66 5.80 -20.18
CA ALA A 615 -18.44 5.08 -18.94
C ALA A 615 -18.68 3.57 -19.09
N LEU A 616 -19.75 3.19 -19.77
CA LEU A 616 -20.08 1.80 -20.08
C LEU A 616 -19.03 1.16 -21.02
N LEU A 617 -18.59 1.88 -22.04
CA LEU A 617 -17.52 1.42 -22.94
C LEU A 617 -16.24 1.13 -22.16
N ILE A 618 -15.83 2.02 -21.26
CA ILE A 618 -14.66 1.82 -20.42
C ILE A 618 -14.83 0.59 -19.55
N ALA A 619 -15.99 0.40 -18.92
CA ALA A 619 -16.25 -0.76 -18.08
C ALA A 619 -16.16 -2.09 -18.88
N ILE A 620 -16.66 -2.11 -20.12
CA ILE A 620 -16.53 -3.24 -21.03
C ILE A 620 -15.07 -3.50 -21.41
N LEU A 621 -14.33 -2.43 -21.75
CA LEU A 621 -12.92 -2.55 -22.12
C LEU A 621 -12.08 -3.09 -20.96
N TYR A 622 -12.31 -2.65 -19.70
CA TYR A 622 -11.67 -3.23 -18.52
C TYR A 622 -11.92 -4.74 -18.41
N LYS A 623 -13.16 -5.19 -18.65
CA LYS A 623 -13.50 -6.63 -18.66
C LYS A 623 -12.71 -7.40 -19.73
N ILE A 624 -12.61 -6.85 -20.94
CA ILE A 624 -11.85 -7.45 -22.05
C ILE A 624 -10.37 -7.58 -21.68
N VAL A 625 -9.77 -6.55 -21.11
CA VAL A 625 -8.33 -6.56 -20.71
C VAL A 625 -8.07 -7.63 -19.67
N ILE A 626 -8.94 -7.77 -18.67
CA ILE A 626 -8.80 -8.81 -17.64
C ILE A 626 -8.85 -10.21 -18.25
N ILE A 627 -9.74 -10.43 -19.22
CA ILE A 627 -9.84 -11.73 -19.89
C ILE A 627 -8.60 -12.03 -20.73
N LEU A 628 -8.06 -11.02 -21.44
CA LEU A 628 -6.91 -11.19 -22.32
C LEU A 628 -5.56 -11.27 -21.59
N PHE A 629 -5.44 -10.59 -20.43
CA PHE A 629 -4.19 -10.46 -19.69
C PHE A 629 -4.37 -10.76 -18.20
N PRO A 630 -4.81 -11.97 -17.81
CA PRO A 630 -5.15 -12.30 -16.42
C PRO A 630 -3.97 -12.21 -15.44
N SER A 631 -2.75 -12.38 -15.93
CA SER A 631 -1.51 -12.35 -15.12
C SER A 631 -0.85 -10.97 -15.03
N SER A 632 -1.40 -9.93 -15.66
CA SER A 632 -0.80 -8.60 -15.57
C SER A 632 -1.00 -8.00 -14.16
N THR A 633 0.01 -7.29 -13.66
CA THR A 633 -0.07 -6.58 -12.37
C THR A 633 -1.22 -5.57 -12.31
N PHE A 634 -1.62 -5.04 -13.45
CA PHE A 634 -2.80 -4.20 -13.63
C PHE A 634 -4.12 -4.94 -13.31
N VAL A 635 -4.25 -6.17 -13.81
CA VAL A 635 -5.44 -7.02 -13.60
C VAL A 635 -5.54 -7.49 -12.17
N VAL A 636 -4.40 -7.83 -11.56
CA VAL A 636 -4.30 -8.28 -10.16
C VAL A 636 -4.96 -7.30 -9.19
N ASN A 637 -4.76 -6.00 -9.40
CA ASN A 637 -5.31 -4.97 -8.53
C ASN A 637 -6.81 -4.68 -8.77
N ILE A 638 -7.35 -5.10 -9.92
CA ILE A 638 -8.75 -4.84 -10.30
C ILE A 638 -9.58 -6.13 -10.30
N HIS A 639 -8.93 -7.28 -10.04
CA HIS A 639 -9.60 -8.58 -10.10
C HIS A 639 -10.72 -8.66 -9.07
N SER A 640 -11.96 -8.55 -9.58
CA SER A 640 -13.17 -8.88 -8.85
C SER A 640 -13.94 -9.95 -9.60
N ASN A 641 -14.25 -11.07 -8.95
CA ASN A 641 -15.11 -12.09 -9.52
C ASN A 641 -16.55 -11.55 -9.64
N GLY A 642 -17.18 -11.73 -10.80
CA GLY A 642 -18.61 -11.47 -11.01
C GLY A 642 -19.00 -10.10 -11.57
N TYR A 643 -20.28 -9.75 -11.39
CA TYR A 643 -20.93 -8.55 -11.94
C TYR A 643 -20.41 -7.24 -11.34
N TYR A 644 -19.85 -7.28 -10.14
CA TYR A 644 -19.31 -6.12 -9.42
C TYR A 644 -18.17 -5.43 -10.14
N PHE A 645 -17.50 -6.12 -11.04
CA PHE A 645 -16.40 -5.60 -11.84
C PHE A 645 -16.79 -4.36 -12.67
N PHE A 646 -18.02 -4.35 -13.21
CA PHE A 646 -18.52 -3.19 -13.97
C PHE A 646 -18.78 -1.97 -13.10
N CYS A 647 -19.06 -2.15 -11.81
CA CYS A 647 -19.41 -1.06 -10.92
C CYS A 647 -18.22 -0.14 -10.61
N LEU A 648 -17.02 -0.69 -10.45
CA LEU A 648 -15.84 0.10 -10.08
C LEU A 648 -15.45 1.16 -11.12
N PRO A 649 -15.29 0.85 -12.43
CA PRO A 649 -15.02 1.87 -13.44
C PRO A 649 -16.13 2.90 -13.55
N LEU A 650 -17.40 2.49 -13.39
CA LEU A 650 -18.54 3.41 -13.40
C LEU A 650 -18.48 4.38 -12.20
N ILE A 651 -18.23 3.88 -10.98
CA ILE A 651 -18.08 4.70 -9.77
C ILE A 651 -16.96 5.71 -9.96
N LEU A 652 -15.78 5.30 -10.43
CA LEU A 652 -14.63 6.19 -10.63
C LEU A 652 -14.90 7.23 -11.73
N TYR A 653 -15.59 6.84 -12.80
CA TYR A 653 -15.98 7.76 -13.87
C TYR A 653 -16.96 8.82 -13.37
N PHE A 654 -18.03 8.42 -12.68
CA PHE A 654 -19.01 9.36 -12.13
C PHE A 654 -18.43 10.23 -11.02
N LEU A 655 -17.52 9.71 -10.20
CA LEU A 655 -16.78 10.51 -9.23
C LEU A 655 -15.95 11.58 -9.93
N SER A 656 -15.20 11.21 -10.97
CA SER A 656 -14.38 12.13 -11.77
C SER A 656 -15.25 13.20 -12.45
N LEU A 657 -16.39 12.79 -13.00
CA LEU A 657 -17.36 13.70 -13.61
C LEU A 657 -17.90 14.70 -12.59
N SER A 658 -18.25 14.24 -11.38
CA SER A 658 -18.79 15.09 -10.30
C SER A 658 -17.74 16.07 -9.78
N LEU A 659 -16.51 15.63 -9.59
CA LEU A 659 -15.41 16.50 -9.17
C LEU A 659 -15.13 17.60 -10.21
N TRP A 660 -15.05 17.25 -11.50
CA TRP A 660 -14.84 18.23 -12.57
C TRP A 660 -16.05 19.14 -12.77
N ALA A 661 -17.27 18.64 -12.59
CA ALA A 661 -18.47 19.47 -12.63
C ALA A 661 -18.45 20.54 -11.54
N MET A 662 -18.09 20.19 -10.32
CA MET A 662 -17.97 21.13 -9.20
C MET A 662 -16.87 22.17 -9.46
N ILE A 663 -15.66 21.70 -9.81
CA ILE A 663 -14.51 22.60 -10.04
C ILE A 663 -14.79 23.53 -11.23
N SER A 664 -15.33 23.01 -12.34
CA SER A 664 -15.66 23.81 -13.51
C SER A 664 -16.77 24.80 -13.23
N PHE A 665 -17.75 24.46 -12.39
CA PHE A 665 -18.77 25.42 -11.94
C PHE A 665 -18.14 26.59 -11.17
N ILE A 666 -17.23 26.28 -10.23
CA ILE A 666 -16.53 27.31 -9.45
C ILE A 666 -15.70 28.21 -10.39
N ILE A 667 -14.96 27.63 -11.31
CA ILE A 667 -14.12 28.41 -12.24
C ILE A 667 -14.98 29.20 -13.22
N ASP A 668 -15.97 28.59 -13.87
CA ASP A 668 -16.79 29.21 -14.92
C ASP A 668 -17.68 30.35 -14.39
N TYR A 669 -18.30 30.15 -13.19
CA TYR A 669 -19.30 31.06 -12.69
C TYR A 669 -18.83 31.95 -11.54
N LEU A 670 -18.05 31.39 -10.59
CA LEU A 670 -17.63 32.18 -9.43
C LEU A 670 -16.33 32.95 -9.71
N ILE A 671 -15.37 32.35 -10.40
CA ILE A 671 -14.08 33.03 -10.65
C ILE A 671 -14.16 33.89 -11.92
N PHE A 672 -14.48 33.31 -13.07
CA PHE A 672 -14.45 34.07 -14.35
C PHE A 672 -15.56 35.12 -14.47
N ASP A 673 -16.77 34.85 -14.04
CA ASP A 673 -17.83 35.84 -14.11
C ASP A 673 -17.58 36.96 -13.09
N PHE A 674 -17.04 36.64 -11.89
CA PHE A 674 -16.64 37.64 -10.90
C PHE A 674 -15.49 38.54 -11.41
N ILE A 675 -14.41 37.92 -11.94
CA ILE A 675 -13.26 38.64 -12.50
C ILE A 675 -13.72 39.53 -13.67
N HIS A 676 -14.58 38.99 -14.53
CA HIS A 676 -15.10 39.77 -15.66
C HIS A 676 -15.92 40.96 -15.17
N THR A 677 -16.79 40.80 -14.18
CA THR A 677 -17.64 41.88 -13.68
C THR A 677 -16.82 42.95 -12.97
N MET A 678 -15.78 42.58 -12.23
CA MET A 678 -14.97 43.54 -11.44
C MET A 678 -13.84 44.19 -12.26
N LEU A 679 -13.15 43.42 -13.09
CA LEU A 679 -11.98 43.92 -13.80
C LEU A 679 -12.26 44.41 -15.23
N TYR A 680 -13.37 44.02 -15.83
CA TYR A 680 -13.70 44.44 -17.20
C TYR A 680 -13.81 45.97 -17.37
N PRO A 681 -14.48 46.71 -16.48
CA PRO A 681 -14.53 48.19 -16.56
C PRO A 681 -13.14 48.82 -16.42
N LEU A 682 -12.32 48.30 -15.50
CA LEU A 682 -10.96 48.79 -15.30
C LEU A 682 -10.04 48.50 -16.50
N LEU A 683 -10.11 47.29 -17.05
CA LEU A 683 -9.29 46.84 -18.20
C LEU A 683 -9.73 47.55 -19.49
N THR A 684 -11.01 47.85 -19.69
CA THR A 684 -11.49 48.64 -20.83
C THR A 684 -11.06 50.08 -20.72
N TYR A 685 -11.08 50.67 -19.53
CA TYR A 685 -10.56 52.01 -19.28
C TYR A 685 -9.06 52.10 -19.59
N VAL A 686 -8.26 51.21 -19.04
CA VAL A 686 -6.81 51.11 -19.27
C VAL A 686 -6.48 50.79 -20.73
N SER A 687 -7.25 49.93 -21.42
CA SER A 687 -7.05 49.56 -22.81
C SER A 687 -7.37 50.74 -23.73
N ASN A 688 -8.36 51.56 -23.44
CA ASN A 688 -8.69 52.76 -24.23
C ASN A 688 -7.63 53.85 -24.08
N GLU A 689 -7.09 54.07 -22.92
CA GLU A 689 -5.97 54.98 -22.64
C GLU A 689 -4.67 54.49 -23.34
N LEU A 690 -4.37 53.17 -23.29
CA LEU A 690 -3.17 52.56 -23.88
C LEU A 690 -3.20 52.47 -25.41
N ASN A 691 -4.38 52.33 -26.04
CA ASN A 691 -4.52 52.35 -27.52
C ASN A 691 -4.11 53.67 -28.18
N GLN A 692 -4.06 54.76 -27.43
CA GLN A 692 -3.51 56.02 -27.90
C GLN A 692 -1.95 56.00 -28.02
N GLN A 693 -1.26 55.04 -27.41
CA GLN A 693 0.21 54.89 -27.50
C GLN A 693 0.63 53.54 -28.14
N GLN A 694 0.68 53.45 -29.45
CA GLN A 694 1.06 52.24 -30.21
C GLN A 694 2.39 51.57 -29.79
N LYS A 695 3.35 52.29 -29.22
CA LYS A 695 4.65 51.78 -28.75
C LYS A 695 4.50 50.97 -27.46
N PHE A 696 3.61 51.37 -26.56
CA PHE A 696 3.39 50.76 -25.27
C PHE A 696 2.64 49.42 -25.40
N THR A 697 1.75 49.29 -26.37
CA THR A 697 1.03 48.06 -26.70
C THR A 697 1.98 46.97 -27.18
N ARG A 698 2.99 47.30 -28.00
CA ARG A 698 4.02 46.34 -28.41
C ARG A 698 4.92 45.90 -27.26
N LEU A 699 5.32 46.81 -26.37
CA LEU A 699 6.13 46.47 -25.18
C LEU A 699 5.37 45.49 -24.23
N ILE A 700 4.12 45.74 -23.94
CA ILE A 700 3.31 44.87 -23.12
C ILE A 700 3.05 43.51 -23.80
N GLN A 701 2.88 43.47 -25.12
CA GLN A 701 2.82 42.21 -25.87
C GLN A 701 4.14 41.40 -25.76
N TRP A 702 5.28 42.08 -25.83
CA TRP A 702 6.60 41.45 -25.63
C TRP A 702 6.80 40.93 -24.20
N ILE A 703 6.41 41.70 -23.17
CA ILE A 703 6.50 41.29 -21.76
C ILE A 703 5.55 40.13 -21.48
N SER A 704 4.35 40.16 -22.01
CA SER A 704 3.35 39.07 -21.84
C SER A 704 3.76 37.77 -22.56
N LEU A 705 4.65 37.84 -23.55
CA LEU A 705 5.22 36.68 -24.25
C LEU A 705 6.53 36.18 -23.58
N SER A 706 7.41 37.12 -23.21
CA SER A 706 8.73 36.76 -22.69
C SER A 706 8.73 36.37 -21.24
N LEU A 707 7.88 36.94 -20.39
CA LEU A 707 7.81 36.62 -18.96
C LEU A 707 7.39 35.16 -18.69
N PRO A 708 6.33 34.63 -19.30
CA PRO A 708 5.98 33.23 -19.13
C PRO A 708 7.05 32.27 -19.69
N LEU A 709 7.69 32.63 -20.81
CA LEU A 709 8.78 31.86 -21.37
C LEU A 709 10.00 31.86 -20.43
N MET A 710 10.38 32.99 -19.86
CA MET A 710 11.43 33.09 -18.85
C MET A 710 11.10 32.32 -17.60
N VAL A 711 9.86 32.44 -17.10
CA VAL A 711 9.40 31.69 -15.92
C VAL A 711 9.38 30.18 -16.21
N THR A 712 8.92 29.78 -17.41
CA THR A 712 8.97 28.39 -17.86
C THR A 712 10.38 27.86 -17.96
N LEU A 713 11.32 28.65 -18.52
CA LEU A 713 12.73 28.27 -18.60
C LEU A 713 13.43 28.24 -17.24
N LEU A 714 13.14 29.18 -16.34
CA LEU A 714 13.68 29.22 -14.99
C LEU A 714 13.20 28.04 -14.12
N PHE A 715 11.97 27.60 -14.30
CA PHE A 715 11.39 26.47 -13.57
C PHE A 715 11.34 25.18 -14.39
N SER A 716 11.95 25.15 -15.58
CA SER A 716 11.88 24.04 -16.55
C SER A 716 12.44 22.72 -16.04
N GLY A 717 13.35 22.76 -15.07
CA GLY A 717 13.92 21.56 -14.48
C GLY A 717 12.95 20.74 -13.63
N SER A 718 11.85 21.36 -13.14
CA SER A 718 10.92 20.73 -12.22
C SER A 718 9.45 21.08 -12.42
N ASN A 719 9.14 22.18 -13.09
CA ASN A 719 7.75 22.67 -13.22
C ASN A 719 7.48 23.59 -14.39
N GLY A 720 7.52 23.03 -15.59
CA GLY A 720 6.98 23.70 -16.79
C GLY A 720 5.51 24.17 -16.62
N HIS A 721 4.77 23.64 -15.62
CA HIS A 721 3.36 23.95 -15.35
C HIS A 721 3.13 25.32 -14.74
N ILE A 722 4.04 25.85 -13.90
CA ILE A 722 3.86 27.19 -13.34
C ILE A 722 3.96 28.22 -14.47
N GLY A 723 4.90 28.03 -15.40
CA GLY A 723 4.99 28.88 -16.58
C GLY A 723 3.73 28.82 -17.43
N LEU A 724 3.19 27.64 -17.68
CA LEU A 724 1.95 27.45 -18.44
C LEU A 724 0.72 27.98 -17.69
N PHE A 725 0.65 27.85 -16.37
CA PHE A 725 -0.43 28.42 -15.55
C PHE A 725 -0.40 29.96 -15.57
N ILE A 726 0.81 30.54 -15.46
CA ILE A 726 0.99 32.01 -15.59
C ILE A 726 0.65 32.46 -17.00
N LEU A 727 1.07 31.72 -18.06
CA LEU A 727 0.71 32.01 -19.45
C LEU A 727 -0.80 31.97 -19.65
N ALA A 728 -1.49 30.95 -19.10
CA ALA A 728 -2.95 30.83 -19.16
C ALA A 728 -3.63 31.99 -18.43
N LEU A 729 -3.18 32.33 -17.20
CA LEU A 729 -3.69 33.47 -16.44
C LEU A 729 -3.50 34.80 -17.16
N LEU A 730 -2.30 35.07 -17.65
CA LEU A 730 -2.01 36.29 -18.41
C LEU A 730 -2.82 36.35 -19.68
N HIS A 731 -3.01 35.22 -20.36
CA HIS A 731 -3.84 35.14 -21.57
C HIS A 731 -5.33 35.35 -21.27
N VAL A 732 -5.82 34.89 -20.10
CA VAL A 732 -7.18 35.17 -19.61
C VAL A 732 -7.39 36.65 -19.38
N VAL A 733 -6.46 37.27 -18.66
CA VAL A 733 -6.53 38.71 -18.32
C VAL A 733 -6.44 39.56 -19.56
N TRP A 734 -5.56 39.21 -20.52
CA TRP A 734 -5.28 40.05 -21.71
C TRP A 734 -6.26 39.85 -22.87
N ARG A 735 -6.74 38.62 -23.14
CA ARG A 735 -7.62 38.31 -24.30
C ARG A 735 -9.00 37.76 -23.90
N GLY A 736 -9.23 37.38 -22.69
CA GLY A 736 -10.56 36.99 -22.24
C GLY A 736 -11.61 38.10 -22.39
N THR A 737 -11.14 39.32 -22.55
CA THR A 737 -11.97 40.47 -22.89
C THR A 737 -12.36 40.50 -24.37
N ILE A 738 -11.64 39.86 -25.28
CA ILE A 738 -11.76 40.03 -26.76
C ILE A 738 -12.41 38.80 -27.43
N ASN A 739 -12.21 37.59 -26.94
CA ASN A 739 -12.71 36.38 -27.60
C ASN A 739 -13.46 35.45 -26.66
N GLN A 740 -14.80 35.48 -26.67
CA GLN A 740 -15.65 34.61 -25.86
C GLN A 740 -15.42 33.10 -26.12
N ARG A 741 -15.01 32.71 -27.32
CA ARG A 741 -14.72 31.31 -27.69
C ARG A 741 -13.54 30.75 -26.90
N LEU A 742 -12.44 31.51 -26.86
CA LEU A 742 -11.25 31.10 -26.11
C LEU A 742 -11.49 31.02 -24.61
N ARG A 743 -12.26 31.97 -24.05
CA ARG A 743 -12.62 32.00 -22.61
C ARG A 743 -13.31 30.71 -22.19
N ARG A 744 -14.17 30.13 -23.01
CA ARG A 744 -14.95 28.92 -22.65
C ARG A 744 -14.12 27.65 -22.63
N VAL A 745 -13.14 27.54 -23.55
CA VAL A 745 -12.20 26.39 -23.59
C VAL A 745 -11.12 26.50 -22.52
N LEU A 746 -10.85 27.71 -22.07
CA LEU A 746 -9.77 27.99 -21.11
C LEU A 746 -9.97 27.26 -19.78
N THR A 747 -11.20 27.15 -19.28
CA THR A 747 -11.49 26.35 -18.06
C THR A 747 -11.04 24.92 -18.25
N THR A 748 -11.34 24.25 -19.37
CA THR A 748 -10.89 22.87 -19.64
C THR A 748 -9.37 22.79 -19.72
N VAL A 749 -8.72 23.76 -20.35
CA VAL A 749 -7.26 23.85 -20.43
C VAL A 749 -6.65 24.01 -19.03
N LEU A 750 -7.20 24.86 -18.18
CA LEU A 750 -6.78 25.01 -16.79
C LEU A 750 -6.98 23.74 -15.97
N LEU A 751 -8.06 22.98 -16.22
CA LEU A 751 -8.29 21.71 -15.54
C LEU A 751 -7.27 20.64 -15.95
N PHE A 752 -6.88 20.58 -17.23
CA PHE A 752 -5.77 19.72 -17.67
C PHE A 752 -4.44 20.13 -17.00
N HIS A 753 -4.17 21.43 -16.89
CA HIS A 753 -3.00 21.93 -16.17
C HIS A 753 -3.05 21.58 -14.68
N GLY A 754 -4.19 21.77 -14.04
CA GLY A 754 -4.39 21.42 -12.64
C GLY A 754 -4.14 19.94 -12.36
N LEU A 755 -4.61 19.07 -13.24
CA LEU A 755 -4.36 17.63 -13.12
C LEU A 755 -2.86 17.33 -13.19
N LEU A 756 -2.14 17.95 -14.11
CA LEU A 756 -0.68 17.81 -14.23
C LEU A 756 0.06 18.39 -13.01
N ALA A 757 -0.32 19.56 -12.55
CA ALA A 757 0.32 20.21 -11.41
C ALA A 757 0.21 19.36 -10.13
N VAL A 758 -0.94 18.70 -9.92
CA VAL A 758 -1.13 17.77 -8.79
C VAL A 758 -0.19 16.57 -8.91
N LEU A 759 -0.02 16.01 -10.11
CA LEU A 759 0.88 14.87 -10.33
C LEU A 759 2.36 15.22 -10.11
N ASN A 760 2.74 16.50 -10.25
CA ASN A 760 4.15 16.97 -10.13
C ASN A 760 4.43 17.84 -8.91
N LEU A 761 3.47 18.03 -8.04
CA LEU A 761 3.61 18.89 -6.86
C LEU A 761 4.80 18.48 -5.99
N THR A 762 5.06 17.19 -5.90
CA THR A 762 6.15 16.61 -5.11
C THR A 762 7.52 16.93 -5.70
N GLY A 763 7.70 16.79 -7.02
CA GLY A 763 8.92 17.22 -7.71
C GLY A 763 9.21 18.71 -7.51
N PHE A 764 8.16 19.55 -7.55
CA PHE A 764 8.27 20.98 -7.29
C PHE A 764 8.73 21.31 -5.87
N ILE A 765 8.12 20.66 -4.85
CA ILE A 765 8.51 20.89 -3.46
C ILE A 765 9.98 20.49 -3.24
N MET A 766 10.40 19.33 -3.81
CA MET A 766 11.80 18.89 -3.71
C MET A 766 12.77 19.85 -4.40
N HIS A 767 12.38 20.41 -5.52
CA HIS A 767 13.20 21.37 -6.24
C HIS A 767 13.33 22.70 -5.48
N ILE A 768 12.23 23.21 -4.91
CA ILE A 768 12.29 24.38 -4.04
C ILE A 768 13.18 24.11 -2.82
N LYS A 769 13.02 22.98 -2.15
CA LYS A 769 13.88 22.57 -1.02
C LYS A 769 15.35 22.53 -1.46
N SER A 770 15.65 21.99 -2.63
CA SER A 770 17.02 21.96 -3.19
C SER A 770 17.57 23.35 -3.49
N ILE A 771 16.76 24.25 -4.09
CA ILE A 771 17.16 25.65 -4.35
C ILE A 771 17.43 26.40 -3.03
N LEU A 772 16.59 26.22 -2.01
CA LEU A 772 16.75 26.87 -0.73
C LEU A 772 18.01 26.40 0.01
N ILE A 773 18.44 25.15 -0.19
CA ILE A 773 19.61 24.57 0.47
C ILE A 773 20.89 24.81 -0.34
N GLN A 774 20.85 24.73 -1.66
CA GLN A 774 22.02 24.73 -2.55
C GLN A 774 22.15 26.02 -3.36
N GLY A 775 21.26 27.01 -3.16
CA GLY A 775 21.17 28.22 -3.95
C GLY A 775 20.70 27.94 -5.38
N LEU A 776 21.13 28.77 -6.33
CA LEU A 776 20.66 28.67 -7.73
C LEU A 776 21.31 27.55 -8.57
N TYR A 777 22.26 26.80 -8.02
CA TYR A 777 22.97 25.73 -8.74
C TYR A 777 22.03 24.64 -9.31
N PRO A 778 20.98 24.17 -8.59
CA PRO A 778 20.03 23.21 -9.14
C PRO A 778 19.23 23.70 -10.35
N LEU A 779 19.07 25.00 -10.55
CA LEU A 779 18.43 25.58 -11.74
C LEU A 779 19.24 25.37 -13.03
N LEU A 780 20.54 25.14 -12.89
CA LEU A 780 21.44 24.86 -14.00
C LEU A 780 21.50 23.36 -14.35
N MET A 781 21.06 22.51 -13.44
CA MET A 781 20.93 21.07 -13.67
C MET A 781 19.57 20.77 -14.30
N ILE A 782 19.49 20.81 -15.61
CA ILE A 782 18.29 20.46 -16.38
C ILE A 782 18.03 18.96 -16.23
N MET A 783 17.12 18.59 -15.34
CA MET A 783 16.51 17.25 -15.40
C MET A 783 15.37 17.32 -16.43
N PRO A 784 15.39 16.52 -17.50
CA PRO A 784 14.32 16.53 -18.48
C PRO A 784 13.05 15.98 -17.89
N ASP A 785 12.18 16.87 -17.42
CA ASP A 785 10.82 16.55 -17.01
C ASP A 785 9.94 16.49 -18.28
N PRO A 786 9.10 15.45 -18.45
CA PRO A 786 8.13 15.41 -19.55
C PRO A 786 7.22 16.65 -19.64
N SER A 787 6.95 17.33 -18.53
CA SER A 787 6.20 18.59 -18.49
C SER A 787 6.88 19.73 -19.27
N PHE A 788 8.19 19.71 -19.34
CA PHE A 788 8.98 20.67 -20.10
C PHE A 788 8.65 20.60 -21.59
N LEU A 789 8.49 19.40 -22.14
CA LEU A 789 8.09 19.20 -23.53
C LEU A 789 6.72 19.81 -23.81
N SER A 790 5.74 19.62 -22.90
CA SER A 790 4.40 20.21 -23.01
C SER A 790 4.45 21.74 -22.99
N ALA A 791 5.26 22.30 -22.09
CA ALA A 791 5.46 23.74 -21.96
C ALA A 791 6.12 24.32 -23.22
N ILE A 792 7.15 23.67 -23.75
CA ILE A 792 7.79 24.07 -25.01
C ILE A 792 6.80 23.96 -26.16
N CYS A 793 6.07 22.87 -26.31
CA CYS A 793 5.11 22.71 -27.40
C CYS A 793 4.03 23.80 -27.38
N CYS A 794 3.48 24.14 -26.20
CA CYS A 794 2.47 25.19 -26.07
C CYS A 794 3.03 26.59 -26.35
N THR A 795 4.22 26.92 -25.81
CA THR A 795 4.86 28.22 -26.04
C THR A 795 5.30 28.34 -27.49
N THR A 796 5.84 27.29 -28.08
CA THR A 796 6.24 27.26 -29.50
C THR A 796 5.02 27.38 -30.39
N ALA A 797 3.93 26.67 -30.13
CA ALA A 797 2.69 26.79 -30.90
C ALA A 797 2.09 28.20 -30.80
N PHE A 798 2.15 28.83 -29.62
CA PHE A 798 1.74 30.21 -29.43
C PHE A 798 2.65 31.22 -30.19
N TYR A 799 3.96 30.98 -30.17
CA TYR A 799 4.94 31.81 -30.89
C TYR A 799 4.84 31.66 -32.42
N LEU A 800 4.63 30.44 -32.92
CA LEU A 800 4.45 30.14 -34.35
C LEU A 800 3.27 30.88 -34.97
N ARG A 801 2.24 31.23 -34.19
CA ARG A 801 1.13 32.06 -34.67
C ARG A 801 1.61 33.40 -35.20
N PHE A 802 2.65 34.00 -34.61
CA PHE A 802 3.11 35.34 -34.93
C PHE A 802 4.25 35.33 -36.00
N THR A 803 4.94 34.20 -36.15
CA THR A 803 6.19 34.13 -36.96
C THR A 803 6.06 33.29 -38.23
N LEU A 804 4.99 32.49 -38.40
CA LEU A 804 4.83 31.64 -39.59
C LEU A 804 4.68 32.42 -40.88
N SER A 805 5.45 32.02 -41.89
CA SER A 805 5.32 32.48 -43.29
C SER A 805 4.00 31.97 -43.90
N GLN A 806 3.57 32.57 -45.03
CA GLN A 806 2.30 32.17 -45.69
C GLN A 806 2.28 30.68 -46.12
N SER A 807 3.39 30.13 -46.58
CA SER A 807 3.50 28.71 -46.96
C SER A 807 3.41 27.74 -45.77
N GLN A 808 3.99 28.13 -44.65
CA GLN A 808 3.87 27.32 -43.39
C GLN A 808 2.48 27.35 -42.79
N LYS A 809 1.75 28.46 -42.98
CA LYS A 809 0.33 28.56 -42.60
C LYS A 809 -0.57 27.55 -43.33
N GLN A 810 -0.23 27.17 -44.56
CA GLN A 810 -0.99 26.16 -45.32
C GLN A 810 -0.87 24.77 -44.70
N ILE A 811 0.32 24.34 -44.30
CA ILE A 811 0.54 23.02 -43.66
C ILE A 811 -0.24 22.94 -42.32
N VAL A 812 -0.17 23.99 -41.52
CA VAL A 812 -0.86 24.01 -40.23
C VAL A 812 -2.38 24.08 -40.42
N GLN A 813 -2.89 24.68 -41.51
CA GLN A 813 -4.31 24.63 -41.87
C GLN A 813 -4.77 23.22 -42.28
N VAL A 814 -3.96 22.45 -42.98
CA VAL A 814 -4.29 21.05 -43.31
C VAL A 814 -4.37 20.22 -42.00
N LEU A 815 -3.43 20.41 -41.07
CA LEU A 815 -3.49 19.77 -39.75
C LEU A 815 -4.74 20.18 -38.95
N LYS A 816 -5.11 21.48 -39.02
CA LYS A 816 -6.35 21.97 -38.38
C LYS A 816 -7.60 21.28 -38.95
N ILE A 817 -7.70 21.12 -40.27
CA ILE A 817 -8.82 20.44 -40.93
C ILE A 817 -8.86 18.97 -40.51
N ILE A 818 -7.71 18.28 -40.46
CA ILE A 818 -7.59 16.89 -40.01
C ILE A 818 -8.05 16.76 -38.56
N PHE A 819 -7.54 17.61 -37.65
CA PHE A 819 -7.88 17.60 -36.24
C PHE A 819 -9.38 17.89 -36.01
N LEU A 820 -9.96 18.85 -36.73
CA LEU A 820 -11.40 19.13 -36.65
C LEU A 820 -12.25 17.96 -37.15
N LYS A 821 -11.84 17.33 -38.26
CA LYS A 821 -12.57 16.21 -38.88
C LYS A 821 -12.57 14.97 -37.99
N TYR A 822 -11.45 14.67 -37.34
CA TYR A 822 -11.26 13.46 -36.53
C TYR A 822 -11.23 13.73 -35.03
N ASN A 823 -11.63 14.92 -34.58
CA ASN A 823 -11.56 15.37 -33.18
C ASN A 823 -12.08 14.33 -32.19
N ARG A 824 -13.33 13.84 -32.39
CA ARG A 824 -13.93 12.88 -31.46
C ARG A 824 -13.15 11.57 -31.42
N SER A 825 -12.74 11.05 -32.59
CA SER A 825 -11.98 9.79 -32.67
C SER A 825 -10.62 9.89 -31.99
N ILE A 826 -9.91 11.00 -32.21
CA ILE A 826 -8.59 11.24 -31.56
C ILE A 826 -8.76 11.31 -30.05
N LEU A 827 -9.70 12.09 -29.55
CA LEU A 827 -9.89 12.27 -28.10
C LEU A 827 -10.42 11.02 -27.41
N ILE A 828 -11.31 10.26 -28.05
CA ILE A 828 -11.73 8.94 -27.55
C ILE A 828 -10.55 7.97 -27.51
N LEU A 829 -9.73 7.95 -28.56
CA LEU A 829 -8.54 7.10 -28.60
C LEU A 829 -7.56 7.46 -27.46
N LEU A 830 -7.30 8.75 -27.22
CA LEU A 830 -6.46 9.20 -26.12
C LEU A 830 -7.06 8.82 -24.75
N ALA A 831 -8.38 8.94 -24.59
CA ALA A 831 -9.09 8.51 -23.41
C ALA A 831 -8.96 6.99 -23.16
N VAL A 832 -9.11 6.17 -24.22
CA VAL A 832 -8.91 4.72 -24.16
C VAL A 832 -7.45 4.38 -23.81
N ILE A 833 -6.50 4.98 -24.51
CA ILE A 833 -5.06 4.79 -24.26
C ILE A 833 -4.74 5.12 -22.79
N SER A 834 -5.29 6.22 -22.24
CA SER A 834 -5.05 6.60 -20.85
C SER A 834 -5.52 5.53 -19.85
N GLN A 835 -6.65 4.88 -20.12
CA GLN A 835 -7.18 3.86 -19.22
C GLN A 835 -6.29 2.61 -19.17
N PHE A 836 -5.63 2.24 -20.27
CA PHE A 836 -4.79 1.05 -20.32
C PHE A 836 -3.36 1.30 -19.86
N PHE A 837 -2.75 2.37 -20.32
CA PHE A 837 -1.32 2.63 -20.07
C PHE A 837 -1.11 3.48 -18.80
N CYS A 838 -1.96 4.48 -18.57
CA CYS A 838 -1.75 5.40 -17.45
C CYS A 838 -2.33 4.86 -16.13
N SER A 839 -3.23 3.90 -16.16
CA SER A 839 -3.68 3.20 -14.94
C SER A 839 -2.56 2.42 -14.26
N TYR A 840 -1.61 1.91 -15.06
CA TYR A 840 -0.41 1.25 -14.55
C TYR A 840 0.68 2.24 -14.16
N SER A 841 0.79 3.35 -14.90
CA SER A 841 1.86 4.33 -14.70
C SER A 841 1.39 5.73 -15.09
N MET A 842 1.06 6.54 -14.08
CA MET A 842 0.48 7.87 -14.27
C MET A 842 1.38 8.82 -15.08
N HIS A 843 2.69 8.57 -15.15
CA HIS A 843 3.61 9.42 -15.90
C HIS A 843 3.31 9.45 -17.38
N TYR A 844 2.65 8.43 -17.97
CA TYR A 844 2.22 8.48 -19.37
C TYR A 844 1.10 9.51 -19.63
N LEU A 845 0.36 9.93 -18.60
CA LEU A 845 -0.63 11.02 -18.71
C LEU A 845 0.02 12.32 -19.23
N TRP A 846 1.28 12.58 -18.88
CA TRP A 846 2.05 13.72 -19.36
C TRP A 846 2.15 13.77 -20.86
N ILE A 847 2.48 12.65 -21.48
CA ILE A 847 2.61 12.53 -22.92
C ILE A 847 1.25 12.80 -23.57
N LEU A 848 0.19 12.19 -23.03
CA LEU A 848 -1.16 12.34 -23.58
C LEU A 848 -1.68 13.78 -23.43
N ILE A 849 -1.42 14.44 -22.31
CA ILE A 849 -1.81 15.83 -22.10
C ILE A 849 -1.00 16.77 -23.01
N SER A 850 0.28 16.45 -23.28
CA SER A 850 1.05 17.20 -24.27
C SER A 850 0.42 17.16 -25.67
N PHE A 851 -0.10 16.02 -26.11
CA PHE A 851 -0.87 15.92 -27.34
C PHE A 851 -2.14 16.77 -27.32
N ILE A 852 -2.86 16.81 -26.18
CA ILE A 852 -4.03 17.67 -26.04
C ILE A 852 -3.64 19.16 -26.21
N PHE A 853 -2.52 19.59 -25.63
CA PHE A 853 -2.08 20.98 -25.78
C PHE A 853 -1.67 21.31 -27.22
N ILE A 854 -1.01 20.40 -27.94
CA ILE A 854 -0.74 20.56 -29.37
C ILE A 854 -2.06 20.69 -30.14
N HIS A 855 -3.03 19.83 -29.83
CA HIS A 855 -4.36 19.86 -30.46
C HIS A 855 -5.08 21.18 -30.19
N VAL A 856 -5.10 21.66 -28.93
CA VAL A 856 -5.65 22.98 -28.55
C VAL A 856 -4.93 24.10 -29.32
N ALA A 857 -3.62 24.07 -29.37
CA ALA A 857 -2.82 25.09 -30.05
C ALA A 857 -3.16 25.18 -31.54
N VAL A 858 -3.25 24.04 -32.22
CA VAL A 858 -3.58 24.00 -33.67
C VAL A 858 -5.02 24.46 -33.91
N ILE A 859 -5.99 24.04 -33.12
CA ILE A 859 -7.41 24.38 -33.37
C ILE A 859 -7.72 25.86 -33.08
N PHE A 860 -7.26 26.36 -31.95
CA PHE A 860 -7.69 27.68 -31.44
C PHE A 860 -6.73 28.83 -31.76
N PHE A 861 -5.45 28.55 -31.88
CA PHE A 861 -4.45 29.61 -32.11
C PHE A 861 -4.07 29.81 -33.58
N VAL A 862 -4.34 28.84 -34.45
CA VAL A 862 -4.13 29.04 -35.90
C VAL A 862 -5.33 29.75 -36.51
N PRO A 863 -5.13 30.91 -37.21
CA PRO A 863 -6.21 31.63 -37.83
C PRO A 863 -6.90 30.77 -38.90
N SER A 864 -8.22 30.87 -39.01
CA SER A 864 -8.94 30.33 -40.15
C SER A 864 -8.87 31.32 -41.35
N HIS A 865 -8.97 30.79 -42.55
CA HIS A 865 -9.00 31.63 -43.78
C HIS A 865 -10.18 32.64 -43.84
N ARG A 866 -11.11 32.54 -42.86
CA ARG A 866 -12.32 33.36 -42.77
C ARG A 866 -12.28 34.43 -41.65
N ASP A 867 -11.23 34.48 -40.85
CA ASP A 867 -10.94 35.48 -39.83
C ASP A 867 -9.75 36.34 -40.31
#